data_267229662309c4b73a5b5b5b2c42bb51
#
_entry.id   267229662309c4b73a5b5b5b2c42bb51
#
_cell.length_a   1.000
_cell.length_b   1.000
_cell.length_c   1.000
_cell.angle_alpha   90.00
_cell.angle_beta   90.00
_cell.angle_gamma   90.00
#
_symmetry.space_group_name_H-M   'P 1'
#
loop_
_entity.id
_entity.type
_entity.pdbx_description
1 polymer ?
#
loop_
_entity_poly.entity_id
_entity_poly.type
_entity_poly.pdbx_seq_one_letter_code
_entity_poly.pdbx_strand_id
1 'polypeptide(L)'
;MSALCDPPGAAPPGPPPNPAHGAHSPLSSQELAQEIKAFLSGVDPVHGNKLTIKEHARCAILLLRSLPPARSAVLDHLRNVFDEYVCTYLLELESSEGGFGAGRAQGPNLDDVVQEIQNVLSEFVRMNPKAWAPVVSAWSIDLMGQLSSKYAGRHGVPHASSLNELLQLWMSCKATRTLMDIYTQCLSSMISTCPDACVDALLDTSVQHSPHFDWVVAHIGSSFPNTIISRVLSCGLKDFCVHGAAPVDLLFPTAADKRVPKIASVVGILGHLASRHSGSIKQELLRMFHESLGPMRDQQQKATVPFLLQLAVMSPMLLGTISSELVDSLKPSVLSQLHQHFAALPREDLENMVSIVVHLICQTSAGAYRILQFLVNTAMPASVITTPGLAVHDSVREACDRIIQLLLLNLQKLVYNRGSASLGDAPPRAVPFLDELKGHVQELCVETLRLERKRFLWQHQLLGLLSVYCPPSCATDALFYLLTLAQSQEELGLATQLYAVLSSCMSDLLPATVQKCICQIHTGGLSEQHMVQLFHNLALIVQWEGEGPASMSAQLGAVLSLHLYDLGQLLLHRNPEVAKSASLLLSVCPMPRAVRPAHLLVIIRSAVHQFFLVLHRQCPTGLSYSSQLLFHLSGASSAAMKAILQQLVEGALHPGNAELFGGLAEPPAGDDAGLEGARVSLLDINRRFTAAVNFSGSVWSVFHAGVIGRGLKPPQPARRQEPEEIVHNVQNFLSLLLRCCRGGRHSAPEPRAHMAAVNPEAAKAVAVVLVESVCPDVTNSELGWPPEEHTRSTVERDIQICRHFRDNPLLFQLLQLVAAGPPALCYCSVLLRGLLATLMAHWEASRHNDTTSSPWHLHASCALVACMAEGSLLPPVLGNMHEIFHQLAPFEVHLLLLSVWDYMRDNSPLPQKFTFQADKGFFFRDFSRDCDAGKYLYVLHSVLHKNIDRLGLLSGRFQT
;
A
#
# COMPACT_ATOMS: atom_id res chain seq x y z
N MET A 1 -40.32 -4.76 49.55
CA MET A 1 -41.68 -4.16 49.49
C MET A 1 -42.35 -4.99 48.36
N SER A 2 -43.00 -6.12 48.71
CA SER A 2 -44.39 -6.24 49.20
C SER A 2 -45.42 -5.80 48.20
N ALA A 3 -46.09 -6.78 47.66
CA ALA A 3 -47.53 -7.01 47.54
C ALA A 3 -47.73 -8.10 46.46
N LEU A 4 -48.01 -9.35 46.74
CA LEU A 4 -49.26 -9.94 47.18
C LEU A 4 -50.48 -9.42 46.41
N CYS A 5 -51.06 -10.33 45.58
CA CYS A 5 -52.50 -10.52 45.48
C CYS A 5 -52.77 -11.89 44.84
N ASP A 6 -53.50 -12.69 45.56
CA ASP A 6 -54.05 -14.03 45.24
C ASP A 6 -55.32 -13.96 44.38
N PRO A 7 -55.91 -15.13 44.03
CA PRO A 7 -56.55 -15.44 42.76
C PRO A 7 -58.06 -15.30 42.76
N PRO A 8 -58.78 -15.55 41.69
CA PRO A 8 -59.86 -16.48 41.77
C PRO A 8 -60.24 -17.33 40.55
N GLY A 9 -60.87 -18.43 40.78
CA GLY A 9 -61.88 -19.01 39.93
C GLY A 9 -61.56 -20.37 39.31
N ALA A 10 -62.00 -21.38 40.04
CA ALA A 10 -62.17 -22.73 39.52
C ALA A 10 -63.26 -22.76 38.44
N ALA A 11 -62.92 -23.44 37.33
CA ALA A 11 -63.94 -23.95 36.37
C ALA A 11 -63.97 -25.47 36.41
N PRO A 12 -65.10 -26.10 36.11
CA PRO A 12 -65.35 -27.50 36.44
C PRO A 12 -64.68 -28.50 35.50
N PRO A 13 -64.47 -29.74 35.91
CA PRO A 13 -63.72 -30.79 35.17
C PRO A 13 -64.52 -31.25 33.94
N GLY A 14 -63.79 -31.15 32.78
CA GLY A 14 -64.22 -31.80 31.55
C GLY A 14 -64.06 -33.34 31.62
N PRO A 15 -64.76 -34.09 30.78
CA PRO A 15 -64.73 -35.54 30.84
C PRO A 15 -63.40 -36.18 30.53
N PRO A 16 -63.12 -37.37 31.05
CA PRO A 16 -61.83 -38.05 30.88
C PRO A 16 -61.59 -38.38 29.39
N PRO A 17 -60.33 -38.21 28.85
CA PRO A 17 -60.01 -38.69 27.55
C PRO A 17 -60.00 -40.23 27.55
N ASN A 18 -60.59 -40.79 26.52
CA ASN A 18 -60.60 -42.24 26.24
C ASN A 18 -59.17 -42.81 26.27
N PRO A 19 -58.93 -44.00 26.87
CA PRO A 19 -57.73 -44.73 26.77
C PRO A 19 -57.70 -45.50 25.44
N ALA A 20 -57.17 -44.82 24.39
CA ALA A 20 -56.84 -45.52 23.16
C ALA A 20 -55.32 -45.61 23.00
N HIS A 21 -54.69 -46.50 23.66
CA HIS A 21 -53.51 -47.26 23.17
C HIS A 21 -53.38 -48.54 23.98
N GLY A 22 -53.60 -49.63 23.26
CA GLY A 22 -53.70 -50.98 23.77
C GLY A 22 -52.60 -51.37 24.76
N ALA A 23 -52.91 -51.42 26.01
CA ALA A 23 -52.25 -52.30 26.93
C ALA A 23 -52.45 -53.74 26.39
N HIS A 24 -51.38 -54.26 25.73
CA HIS A 24 -51.37 -55.68 25.42
C HIS A 24 -51.53 -56.44 26.75
N SER A 25 -52.67 -57.10 26.88
CA SER A 25 -52.87 -58.06 27.99
C SER A 25 -51.69 -59.03 28.02
N PRO A 26 -51.14 -59.36 29.19
CA PRO A 26 -50.07 -60.34 29.30
C PRO A 26 -50.50 -61.62 28.58
N LEU A 27 -49.62 -62.11 27.71
CA LEU A 27 -49.81 -63.38 26.98
C LEU A 27 -50.11 -64.46 27.98
N SER A 28 -51.09 -65.36 27.69
CA SER A 28 -51.36 -66.52 28.48
C SER A 28 -50.17 -67.44 28.47
N SER A 29 -49.96 -68.24 29.47
CA SER A 29 -48.84 -69.12 29.54
C SER A 29 -48.75 -70.12 28.35
N GLN A 30 -49.88 -70.36 27.70
CA GLN A 30 -49.93 -71.29 26.53
C GLN A 30 -49.48 -70.53 25.24
N GLU A 31 -49.90 -69.25 25.09
CA GLU A 31 -49.48 -68.41 24.00
C GLU A 31 -47.98 -68.06 24.08
N LEU A 32 -47.47 -67.80 25.29
CA LEU A 32 -46.05 -67.59 25.52
C LEU A 32 -45.24 -68.81 25.16
N ALA A 33 -45.71 -70.04 25.51
CA ALA A 33 -45.03 -71.27 25.14
C ALA A 33 -45.02 -71.52 23.60
N GLN A 34 -46.08 -71.16 22.93
CA GLN A 34 -46.15 -71.20 21.45
C GLN A 34 -45.16 -70.21 20.82
N GLU A 35 -45.13 -68.97 21.31
CA GLU A 35 -44.18 -67.93 20.82
C GLU A 35 -42.71 -68.33 21.06
N ILE A 36 -42.35 -68.91 22.21
CA ILE A 36 -41.04 -69.51 22.49
C ILE A 36 -40.70 -70.55 21.48
N LYS A 37 -41.65 -71.50 21.24
CA LYS A 37 -41.42 -72.58 20.27
C LYS A 37 -41.25 -72.05 18.84
N ALA A 38 -42.09 -71.09 18.44
CA ALA A 38 -41.96 -70.42 17.13
C ALA A 38 -40.60 -69.71 16.96
N PHE A 39 -40.17 -69.04 18.00
CA PHE A 39 -38.88 -68.32 18.00
C PHE A 39 -37.70 -69.29 17.88
N LEU A 40 -37.73 -70.40 18.63
CA LEU A 40 -36.62 -71.39 18.62
C LEU A 40 -36.59 -72.22 17.35
N SER A 41 -37.75 -72.62 16.80
CA SER A 41 -37.83 -73.48 15.63
C SER A 41 -37.83 -72.75 14.31
N GLY A 42 -38.14 -71.41 14.28
CA GLY A 42 -38.30 -70.65 13.07
C GLY A 42 -39.50 -71.05 12.20
N VAL A 43 -40.45 -71.77 12.81
CA VAL A 43 -41.66 -72.37 12.15
C VAL A 43 -42.90 -71.99 12.95
N ASP A 44 -43.96 -71.57 12.25
CA ASP A 44 -45.22 -71.27 12.86
C ASP A 44 -45.77 -72.57 13.53
N PRO A 45 -45.97 -72.61 14.86
CA PRO A 45 -46.42 -73.76 15.56
C PRO A 45 -47.87 -74.27 15.25
N VAL A 46 -48.65 -73.40 14.61
CA VAL A 46 -50.03 -73.62 14.20
C VAL A 46 -50.10 -74.18 12.78
N HIS A 47 -49.42 -73.61 11.85
CA HIS A 47 -49.53 -73.96 10.43
C HIS A 47 -48.33 -74.71 9.87
N GLY A 48 -47.25 -74.88 10.65
CA GLY A 48 -46.10 -75.64 10.24
C GLY A 48 -45.22 -75.00 9.14
N ASN A 49 -45.55 -73.75 8.75
CA ASN A 49 -44.81 -73.01 7.72
C ASN A 49 -43.58 -72.37 8.32
N LYS A 50 -42.49 -72.22 7.52
CA LYS A 50 -41.30 -71.53 7.94
C LYS A 50 -41.69 -69.99 8.04
N LEU A 51 -41.33 -69.42 9.19
CA LEU A 51 -41.58 -67.96 9.42
C LEU A 51 -40.74 -67.15 8.48
N THR A 52 -41.34 -66.09 7.97
CA THR A 52 -40.61 -65.04 7.29
C THR A 52 -39.77 -64.25 8.27
N ILE A 53 -38.71 -63.60 7.81
CA ILE A 53 -37.82 -62.74 8.64
C ILE A 53 -38.66 -61.73 9.43
N LYS A 54 -39.70 -61.12 8.81
CA LYS A 54 -40.60 -60.16 9.41
C LYS A 54 -41.45 -60.78 10.54
N GLU A 55 -42.01 -61.95 10.33
CA GLU A 55 -42.82 -62.66 11.34
C GLU A 55 -41.92 -63.16 12.50
N HIS A 56 -40.75 -63.70 12.20
CA HIS A 56 -39.81 -64.18 13.23
C HIS A 56 -39.28 -62.97 14.09
N ALA A 57 -39.01 -61.80 13.48
CA ALA A 57 -38.66 -60.58 14.22
C ALA A 57 -39.82 -60.09 15.11
N ARG A 58 -41.08 -60.16 14.66
CA ARG A 58 -42.26 -59.80 15.49
C ARG A 58 -42.45 -60.79 16.67
N CYS A 59 -42.25 -62.06 16.46
CA CYS A 59 -42.21 -63.07 17.53
C CYS A 59 -41.12 -62.72 18.56
N ALA A 60 -39.91 -62.37 18.10
CA ALA A 60 -38.80 -61.93 18.96
C ALA A 60 -39.16 -60.70 19.79
N ILE A 61 -39.81 -59.68 19.20
CA ILE A 61 -40.26 -58.48 19.89
C ILE A 61 -41.29 -58.77 20.95
N LEU A 62 -42.27 -59.64 20.64
CA LEU A 62 -43.26 -60.10 21.61
C LEU A 62 -42.66 -60.80 22.80
N LEU A 63 -41.67 -61.66 22.54
CA LEU A 63 -40.89 -62.34 23.60
C LEU A 63 -40.09 -61.34 24.44
N LEU A 64 -39.51 -60.29 23.82
CA LEU A 64 -38.75 -59.28 24.56
C LEU A 64 -39.64 -58.50 25.53
N ARG A 65 -40.88 -58.25 25.16
CA ARG A 65 -41.92 -57.61 26.01
C ARG A 65 -42.40 -58.49 27.14
N SER A 66 -42.60 -59.79 26.85
CA SER A 66 -43.30 -60.75 27.76
C SER A 66 -42.35 -61.50 28.61
N LEU A 67 -41.09 -61.77 28.21
CA LEU A 67 -40.11 -62.56 28.85
C LEU A 67 -38.75 -61.85 29.00
N PRO A 68 -38.56 -60.99 29.99
CA PRO A 68 -37.28 -60.26 30.19
C PRO A 68 -36.01 -61.09 30.25
N PRO A 69 -36.00 -62.35 30.79
CA PRO A 69 -34.83 -63.22 30.75
C PRO A 69 -34.37 -63.61 29.35
N ALA A 70 -35.26 -63.60 28.35
CA ALA A 70 -34.91 -63.92 26.95
C ALA A 70 -34.15 -62.79 26.21
N ARG A 71 -33.92 -61.61 26.85
CA ARG A 71 -33.40 -60.45 26.21
C ARG A 71 -32.12 -60.68 25.42
N SER A 72 -31.17 -61.45 25.92
CA SER A 72 -29.90 -61.71 25.24
C SER A 72 -30.13 -62.44 23.91
N ALA A 73 -30.88 -63.59 23.96
CA ALA A 73 -31.18 -64.38 22.79
C ALA A 73 -31.99 -63.58 21.72
N VAL A 74 -32.91 -62.79 22.19
CA VAL A 74 -33.73 -61.94 21.30
C VAL A 74 -32.85 -60.86 20.65
N LEU A 75 -32.04 -60.17 21.39
CA LEU A 75 -31.10 -59.16 20.86
C LEU A 75 -30.14 -59.77 19.84
N ASP A 76 -29.64 -61.01 20.11
CA ASP A 76 -28.77 -61.72 19.18
C ASP A 76 -29.52 -62.10 17.89
N HIS A 77 -30.79 -62.48 17.97
CA HIS A 77 -31.60 -62.70 16.79
C HIS A 77 -31.89 -61.41 16.00
N LEU A 78 -32.19 -60.29 16.66
CA LEU A 78 -32.43 -59.01 16.03
C LEU A 78 -31.21 -58.53 15.25
N ARG A 79 -29.97 -58.93 15.56
CA ARG A 79 -28.80 -58.68 14.74
C ARG A 79 -29.01 -59.14 13.29
N ASN A 80 -29.61 -60.27 13.07
CA ASN A 80 -29.85 -60.80 11.72
C ASN A 80 -30.85 -59.94 10.93
N VAL A 81 -31.82 -59.31 11.58
CA VAL A 81 -32.75 -58.41 10.97
C VAL A 81 -32.10 -57.15 10.46
N PHE A 82 -31.22 -56.57 11.26
CA PHE A 82 -30.43 -55.39 10.86
C PHE A 82 -29.41 -55.73 9.78
N ASP A 83 -28.78 -56.87 9.86
CA ASP A 83 -27.81 -57.35 8.85
C ASP A 83 -28.49 -57.55 7.48
N GLU A 84 -29.64 -58.21 7.45
CA GLU A 84 -30.45 -58.39 6.23
C GLU A 84 -30.92 -57.06 5.63
N TYR A 85 -31.36 -56.12 6.50
CA TYR A 85 -31.75 -54.81 6.07
C TYR A 85 -30.59 -54.06 5.38
N VAL A 86 -29.43 -54.06 6.02
CA VAL A 86 -28.24 -53.37 5.49
C VAL A 86 -27.78 -54.01 4.20
N CYS A 87 -27.81 -55.37 4.13
CA CYS A 87 -27.48 -56.10 2.91
C CYS A 87 -28.41 -55.71 1.74
N THR A 88 -29.70 -55.67 1.98
CA THR A 88 -30.70 -55.29 0.97
C THR A 88 -30.53 -53.84 0.53
N TYR A 89 -30.30 -52.92 1.46
CA TYR A 89 -30.08 -51.53 1.21
C TYR A 89 -28.85 -51.28 0.30
N LEU A 90 -27.73 -51.96 0.61
CA LEU A 90 -26.51 -51.86 -0.19
C LEU A 90 -26.68 -52.47 -1.59
N LEU A 91 -27.41 -53.57 -1.72
CA LEU A 91 -27.74 -54.18 -3.03
C LEU A 91 -28.61 -53.25 -3.89
N GLU A 92 -29.60 -52.55 -3.30
CA GLU A 92 -30.40 -51.58 -4.00
C GLU A 92 -29.56 -50.37 -4.48
N LEU A 93 -28.62 -49.96 -3.68
CA LEU A 93 -27.71 -48.84 -3.99
C LEU A 93 -26.75 -49.21 -5.14
N GLU A 94 -26.14 -50.42 -5.09
CA GLU A 94 -25.27 -50.97 -6.14
C GLU A 94 -26.05 -51.15 -7.47
N SER A 95 -27.33 -51.57 -7.41
CA SER A 95 -28.17 -51.73 -8.60
C SER A 95 -28.62 -50.42 -9.23
N SER A 96 -28.76 -49.37 -8.44
CA SER A 96 -29.13 -48.02 -8.93
C SER A 96 -28.03 -47.33 -9.70
N GLU A 97 -26.76 -47.57 -9.37
CA GLU A 97 -25.57 -47.04 -10.05
C GLU A 97 -25.26 -47.75 -11.37
N GLY A 98 -25.71 -49.00 -11.56
CA GLY A 98 -25.39 -49.85 -12.70
C GLY A 98 -26.20 -49.59 -14.01
N GLY A 99 -27.16 -48.68 -14.06
CA GLY A 99 -27.80 -48.20 -15.32
C GLY A 99 -28.56 -49.25 -16.20
N PHE A 100 -28.66 -50.51 -15.80
CA PHE A 100 -29.43 -51.50 -16.53
C PHE A 100 -30.71 -51.91 -15.75
N GLY A 101 -31.85 -51.54 -16.30
CA GLY A 101 -33.15 -51.94 -15.81
C GLY A 101 -33.34 -53.44 -15.81
N ALA A 102 -32.91 -54.11 -14.76
CA ALA A 102 -33.31 -55.49 -14.47
C ALA A 102 -34.24 -55.46 -13.25
N GLY A 103 -35.35 -56.14 -13.41
CA GLY A 103 -36.52 -56.10 -12.53
C GLY A 103 -36.27 -56.06 -11.05
N ARG A 104 -36.97 -55.13 -10.35
CA ARG A 104 -37.07 -54.99 -8.89
C ARG A 104 -37.23 -56.36 -8.27
N ALA A 105 -36.18 -56.96 -7.77
CA ALA A 105 -36.28 -57.92 -6.69
C ALA A 105 -36.63 -57.12 -5.44
N GLN A 106 -37.92 -56.93 -5.14
CA GLN A 106 -38.36 -56.32 -3.87
C GLN A 106 -37.96 -57.29 -2.77
N GLY A 107 -36.83 -56.97 -2.10
CA GLY A 107 -36.51 -57.63 -0.82
C GLY A 107 -37.67 -57.37 0.19
N PRO A 108 -37.77 -58.13 1.26
CA PRO A 108 -38.80 -57.96 2.26
C PRO A 108 -38.69 -56.55 2.85
N ASN A 109 -39.78 -55.75 2.74
CA ASN A 109 -39.79 -54.45 3.37
C ASN A 109 -39.79 -54.60 4.90
N LEU A 110 -38.62 -54.37 5.52
CA LEU A 110 -38.34 -54.49 6.95
C LEU A 110 -38.52 -53.15 7.70
N ASP A 111 -38.93 -52.05 7.02
CA ASP A 111 -39.03 -50.72 7.60
C ASP A 111 -39.91 -50.65 8.85
N ASP A 112 -41.07 -51.32 8.79
CA ASP A 112 -41.99 -51.34 9.91
C ASP A 112 -41.45 -52.10 11.12
N VAL A 113 -40.66 -53.17 10.85
CA VAL A 113 -40.04 -54.00 11.90
C VAL A 113 -38.92 -53.22 12.59
N VAL A 114 -38.05 -52.57 11.83
CA VAL A 114 -36.99 -51.76 12.38
C VAL A 114 -37.53 -50.59 13.22
N GLN A 115 -38.66 -50.00 12.78
CA GLN A 115 -39.34 -48.94 13.54
C GLN A 115 -39.98 -49.46 14.81
N GLU A 116 -40.55 -50.65 14.78
CA GLU A 116 -41.11 -51.31 15.95
C GLU A 116 -40.01 -51.66 16.96
N ILE A 117 -38.88 -52.20 16.53
CA ILE A 117 -37.71 -52.44 17.37
C ILE A 117 -37.24 -51.15 18.05
N GLN A 118 -37.15 -50.07 17.30
CA GLN A 118 -36.76 -48.76 17.85
C GLN A 118 -37.73 -48.34 18.98
N ASN A 119 -39.02 -48.39 18.70
CA ASN A 119 -40.03 -47.98 19.65
C ASN A 119 -39.97 -48.80 20.96
N VAL A 120 -39.83 -50.15 20.84
CA VAL A 120 -39.78 -51.05 21.99
C VAL A 120 -38.49 -50.85 22.82
N LEU A 121 -37.34 -50.79 22.18
CA LEU A 121 -36.09 -50.61 22.89
C LEU A 121 -36.00 -49.20 23.49
N SER A 122 -36.49 -48.18 22.79
CA SER A 122 -36.55 -46.80 23.31
C SER A 122 -37.50 -46.67 24.52
N GLU A 123 -38.62 -47.40 24.51
CA GLU A 123 -39.54 -47.48 25.65
C GLU A 123 -38.90 -48.13 26.85
N PHE A 124 -38.20 -49.28 26.67
CA PHE A 124 -37.51 -49.99 27.75
C PHE A 124 -36.37 -49.14 28.37
N VAL A 125 -35.60 -48.48 27.56
CA VAL A 125 -34.57 -47.55 28.04
C VAL A 125 -35.15 -46.38 28.82
N ARG A 126 -36.30 -45.83 28.36
CA ARG A 126 -37.00 -44.74 29.06
C ARG A 126 -37.60 -45.16 30.38
N MET A 127 -38.23 -46.39 30.44
CA MET A 127 -38.90 -46.88 31.62
C MET A 127 -37.92 -47.34 32.70
N ASN A 128 -36.82 -48.00 32.36
CA ASN A 128 -35.82 -48.45 33.30
C ASN A 128 -34.38 -48.31 32.73
N PRO A 129 -33.84 -47.06 32.74
CA PRO A 129 -32.52 -46.77 32.15
C PRO A 129 -31.40 -47.64 32.76
N LYS A 130 -31.41 -47.81 34.07
CA LYS A 130 -30.33 -48.57 34.77
C LYS A 130 -30.25 -50.02 34.34
N ALA A 131 -31.35 -50.67 34.01
CA ALA A 131 -31.41 -52.09 33.64
C ALA A 131 -31.17 -52.33 32.13
N TRP A 132 -31.66 -51.38 31.28
CA TRP A 132 -31.67 -51.56 29.83
C TRP A 132 -30.61 -50.77 29.07
N ALA A 133 -30.29 -49.56 29.52
CA ALA A 133 -29.36 -48.72 28.76
C ALA A 133 -27.97 -49.37 28.61
N PRO A 134 -27.34 -50.02 29.65
CA PRO A 134 -26.03 -50.64 29.46
C PRO A 134 -26.06 -51.83 28.48
N VAL A 135 -27.12 -52.65 28.53
CA VAL A 135 -27.26 -53.82 27.66
C VAL A 135 -27.55 -53.43 26.21
N VAL A 136 -28.47 -52.51 26.02
CA VAL A 136 -28.86 -52.05 24.67
C VAL A 136 -27.77 -51.21 24.03
N SER A 137 -27.06 -50.41 24.81
CA SER A 137 -25.91 -49.62 24.26
C SER A 137 -24.78 -50.57 23.82
N ALA A 138 -24.40 -51.54 24.63
CA ALA A 138 -23.36 -52.51 24.27
C ALA A 138 -23.76 -53.30 23.02
N TRP A 139 -25.02 -53.75 22.94
CA TRP A 139 -25.55 -54.47 21.79
C TRP A 139 -25.53 -53.62 20.52
N SER A 140 -26.07 -52.38 20.58
CA SER A 140 -26.17 -51.50 19.41
C SER A 140 -24.81 -51.05 18.86
N ILE A 141 -23.87 -50.76 19.76
CA ILE A 141 -22.53 -50.35 19.36
C ILE A 141 -21.70 -51.52 18.75
N ASP A 142 -21.79 -52.69 19.35
CA ASP A 142 -21.11 -53.89 18.81
C ASP A 142 -21.72 -54.30 17.45
N LEU A 143 -23.05 -54.20 17.29
CA LEU A 143 -23.70 -54.47 16.01
C LEU A 143 -23.29 -53.46 14.92
N MET A 144 -23.24 -52.16 15.25
CA MET A 144 -22.77 -51.16 14.30
C MET A 144 -21.32 -51.40 13.89
N GLY A 145 -20.46 -51.78 14.82
CA GLY A 145 -19.07 -52.18 14.55
C GLY A 145 -18.97 -53.36 13.59
N GLN A 146 -19.72 -54.43 13.87
CA GLN A 146 -19.76 -55.62 13.01
C GLN A 146 -20.29 -55.32 11.61
N LEU A 147 -21.36 -54.52 11.49
CA LEU A 147 -21.96 -54.14 10.20
C LEU A 147 -20.96 -53.27 9.38
N SER A 148 -20.37 -52.27 10.01
CA SER A 148 -19.39 -51.39 9.35
C SER A 148 -18.19 -52.18 8.82
N SER A 149 -17.67 -53.16 9.60
CA SER A 149 -16.54 -53.98 9.19
C SER A 149 -16.90 -55.04 8.17
N LYS A 150 -18.08 -55.67 8.31
CA LYS A 150 -18.54 -56.73 7.38
C LYS A 150 -18.75 -56.23 5.96
N TYR A 151 -19.29 -55.03 5.83
CA TYR A 151 -19.61 -54.41 4.55
C TYR A 151 -18.53 -53.48 4.03
N ALA A 152 -17.44 -53.29 4.76
CA ALA A 152 -16.30 -52.54 4.30
C ALA A 152 -15.71 -53.15 3.01
N GLY A 153 -15.47 -52.33 2.01
CA GLY A 153 -14.93 -52.76 0.71
C GLY A 153 -15.97 -53.24 -0.31
N ARG A 154 -17.28 -53.18 -0.01
CA ARG A 154 -18.31 -53.31 -1.03
C ARG A 154 -18.32 -52.11 -1.96
N HIS A 155 -18.76 -52.33 -3.21
CA HIS A 155 -18.70 -51.32 -4.25
C HIS A 155 -19.47 -50.02 -3.90
N GLY A 156 -20.61 -50.14 -3.22
CA GLY A 156 -21.43 -48.98 -2.78
C GLY A 156 -20.97 -48.33 -1.46
N VAL A 157 -19.87 -48.81 -0.83
CA VAL A 157 -19.40 -48.28 0.44
C VAL A 157 -18.12 -47.45 0.23
N PRO A 158 -18.15 -46.14 0.58
CA PRO A 158 -16.99 -45.24 0.45
C PRO A 158 -15.77 -45.75 1.22
N HIS A 159 -14.59 -45.37 0.77
CA HIS A 159 -13.35 -45.75 1.46
C HIS A 159 -13.31 -45.11 2.86
N ALA A 160 -12.69 -45.81 3.81
CA ALA A 160 -12.61 -45.36 5.21
C ALA A 160 -11.96 -44.00 5.42
N SER A 161 -11.15 -43.50 4.48
CA SER A 161 -10.60 -42.15 4.50
C SER A 161 -11.63 -41.04 4.20
N SER A 162 -12.75 -41.37 3.59
CA SER A 162 -13.88 -40.45 3.28
C SER A 162 -14.91 -40.47 4.39
N LEU A 163 -14.53 -40.04 5.59
CA LEU A 163 -15.38 -40.09 6.79
C LEU A 163 -16.76 -39.46 6.62
N ASN A 164 -16.84 -38.32 5.93
CA ASN A 164 -18.09 -37.62 5.68
C ASN A 164 -19.03 -38.40 4.74
N GLU A 165 -18.49 -39.06 3.73
CA GLU A 165 -19.25 -39.90 2.78
C GLU A 165 -19.73 -41.18 3.49
N LEU A 166 -18.89 -41.81 4.32
CA LEU A 166 -19.29 -42.93 5.16
C LEU A 166 -20.41 -42.58 6.12
N LEU A 167 -20.28 -41.43 6.79
CA LEU A 167 -21.33 -40.90 7.69
C LEU A 167 -22.63 -40.66 6.91
N GLN A 168 -22.58 -40.05 5.73
CA GLN A 168 -23.75 -39.83 4.89
C GLN A 168 -24.40 -41.13 4.45
N LEU A 169 -23.62 -42.12 4.02
CA LEU A 169 -24.12 -43.42 3.64
C LEU A 169 -24.86 -44.12 4.81
N TRP A 170 -24.16 -44.30 5.93
CA TRP A 170 -24.71 -45.02 7.07
C TRP A 170 -25.90 -44.31 7.75
N MET A 171 -25.90 -42.95 7.74
CA MET A 171 -27.05 -42.19 8.25
C MET A 171 -28.23 -42.13 7.26
N SER A 172 -28.01 -42.41 5.98
CA SER A 172 -29.08 -42.56 4.99
C SER A 172 -29.78 -43.93 5.10
N CYS A 173 -29.07 -44.98 5.55
CA CYS A 173 -29.65 -46.27 5.85
C CYS A 173 -30.49 -46.22 7.13
N LYS A 174 -31.81 -46.54 7.02
CA LYS A 174 -32.73 -46.48 8.15
C LYS A 174 -32.35 -47.39 9.31
N ALA A 175 -31.82 -48.57 9.02
CA ALA A 175 -31.40 -49.54 10.05
C ALA A 175 -30.25 -49.00 10.90
N THR A 176 -29.17 -48.51 10.29
CA THR A 176 -28.03 -47.97 11.01
C THR A 176 -28.37 -46.65 11.71
N ARG A 177 -29.20 -45.79 11.10
CA ARG A 177 -29.71 -44.59 11.76
C ARG A 177 -30.53 -44.92 13.01
N THR A 178 -31.39 -45.97 12.94
CA THR A 178 -32.14 -46.45 14.08
C THR A 178 -31.25 -46.95 15.22
N LEU A 179 -30.21 -47.71 14.90
CA LEU A 179 -29.21 -48.15 15.87
C LEU A 179 -28.49 -46.99 16.53
N MET A 180 -28.16 -45.96 15.74
CA MET A 180 -27.53 -44.74 16.22
C MET A 180 -28.44 -43.95 17.17
N ASP A 181 -29.72 -43.79 16.82
CA ASP A 181 -30.73 -43.12 17.65
C ASP A 181 -30.89 -43.84 19.00
N ILE A 182 -31.02 -45.18 18.98
CA ILE A 182 -31.14 -46.03 20.18
C ILE A 182 -29.89 -45.86 21.05
N TYR A 183 -28.69 -45.94 20.45
CA TYR A 183 -27.42 -45.77 21.16
C TYR A 183 -27.30 -44.37 21.78
N THR A 184 -27.64 -43.30 21.03
CA THR A 184 -27.60 -41.91 21.50
C THR A 184 -28.56 -41.72 22.70
N GLN A 185 -29.73 -42.32 22.66
CA GLN A 185 -30.69 -42.31 23.78
C GLN A 185 -30.14 -43.02 25.02
N CYS A 186 -29.53 -44.20 24.85
CA CYS A 186 -28.87 -44.93 25.93
C CYS A 186 -27.75 -44.06 26.53
N LEU A 187 -26.90 -43.52 25.69
CA LEU A 187 -25.78 -42.72 26.11
C LEU A 187 -26.23 -41.45 26.87
N SER A 188 -27.26 -40.77 26.39
CA SER A 188 -27.85 -39.57 27.06
C SER A 188 -28.34 -39.90 28.46
N SER A 189 -28.88 -41.11 28.68
CA SER A 189 -29.35 -41.55 29.99
C SER A 189 -28.23 -41.98 30.95
N MET A 190 -27.08 -42.38 30.43
CA MET A 190 -25.93 -42.87 31.19
C MET A 190 -24.84 -41.86 31.41
N ILE A 191 -24.68 -40.89 30.49
CA ILE A 191 -23.56 -39.95 30.47
C ILE A 191 -23.47 -39.06 31.71
N SER A 192 -24.61 -38.79 32.35
CA SER A 192 -24.68 -37.98 33.59
C SER A 192 -24.21 -38.79 34.83
N THR A 193 -24.24 -40.12 34.77
CA THR A 193 -23.91 -41.01 35.91
C THR A 193 -22.55 -41.68 35.76
N CYS A 194 -22.17 -42.12 34.57
CA CYS A 194 -20.94 -42.82 34.27
C CYS A 194 -20.35 -42.44 32.92
N PRO A 195 -19.94 -41.16 32.71
CA PRO A 195 -19.49 -40.69 31.39
C PRO A 195 -18.26 -41.45 30.89
N ASP A 196 -17.31 -41.74 31.75
CA ASP A 196 -16.06 -42.40 31.38
C ASP A 196 -16.26 -43.82 30.87
N ALA A 197 -17.04 -44.65 31.60
CA ALA A 197 -17.28 -46.06 31.21
C ALA A 197 -18.07 -46.18 29.88
N CYS A 198 -18.97 -45.20 29.60
CA CYS A 198 -19.73 -45.18 28.36
C CYS A 198 -18.86 -44.90 27.15
N VAL A 199 -17.98 -43.89 27.30
CA VAL A 199 -17.08 -43.47 26.23
C VAL A 199 -15.95 -44.48 26.03
N ASP A 200 -15.43 -45.10 27.09
CA ASP A 200 -14.44 -46.16 27.01
C ASP A 200 -14.97 -47.37 26.21
N ALA A 201 -16.19 -47.82 26.45
CA ALA A 201 -16.85 -48.85 25.67
C ALA A 201 -16.98 -48.52 24.17
N LEU A 202 -17.32 -47.27 23.86
CA LEU A 202 -17.38 -46.74 22.48
C LEU A 202 -16.00 -46.79 21.81
N LEU A 203 -14.97 -46.38 22.53
CA LEU A 203 -13.61 -46.33 22.02
C LEU A 203 -12.97 -47.72 21.90
N ASP A 204 -13.29 -48.62 22.81
CA ASP A 204 -12.84 -50.05 22.73
C ASP A 204 -13.43 -50.71 21.48
N THR A 205 -14.69 -50.50 21.17
CA THR A 205 -15.30 -50.96 19.92
C THR A 205 -14.66 -50.25 18.69
N SER A 206 -14.38 -48.94 18.78
CA SER A 206 -13.66 -48.22 17.72
C SER A 206 -12.28 -48.84 17.46
N VAL A 207 -11.54 -49.24 18.52
CA VAL A 207 -10.23 -49.91 18.38
C VAL A 207 -10.34 -51.23 17.62
N GLN A 208 -11.42 -52.01 17.86
CA GLN A 208 -11.61 -53.32 17.21
C GLN A 208 -11.99 -53.19 15.73
N HIS A 209 -12.75 -52.15 15.37
CA HIS A 209 -13.36 -51.98 14.05
C HIS A 209 -12.84 -50.74 13.26
N SER A 210 -11.80 -50.02 13.74
CA SER A 210 -11.19 -48.91 13.05
C SER A 210 -10.51 -49.36 11.74
N PRO A 211 -10.53 -48.56 10.67
CA PRO A 211 -11.11 -47.23 10.57
C PRO A 211 -12.60 -47.18 10.15
N HIS A 212 -13.22 -48.34 9.94
CA HIS A 212 -14.57 -48.42 9.38
C HIS A 212 -15.68 -47.97 10.33
N PHE A 213 -15.36 -47.89 11.62
CA PHE A 213 -16.27 -47.48 12.70
C PHE A 213 -16.14 -45.97 13.09
N ASP A 214 -15.18 -45.28 12.58
CA ASP A 214 -14.86 -43.90 12.99
C ASP A 214 -16.02 -42.91 12.75
N TRP A 215 -16.91 -43.22 11.80
CA TRP A 215 -18.12 -42.43 11.56
C TRP A 215 -19.10 -42.40 12.74
N VAL A 216 -19.16 -43.49 13.52
CA VAL A 216 -19.98 -43.56 14.75
C VAL A 216 -19.42 -42.60 15.80
N VAL A 217 -18.11 -42.65 16.02
CA VAL A 217 -17.42 -41.80 17.00
C VAL A 217 -17.57 -40.34 16.60
N ALA A 218 -17.42 -40.00 15.30
CA ALA A 218 -17.61 -38.67 14.79
C ALA A 218 -19.04 -38.15 14.98
N HIS A 219 -20.03 -38.97 14.71
CA HIS A 219 -21.44 -38.63 14.90
C HIS A 219 -21.78 -38.38 16.38
N ILE A 220 -21.37 -39.24 17.26
CA ILE A 220 -21.55 -39.09 18.71
C ILE A 220 -20.79 -37.88 19.25
N GLY A 221 -19.57 -37.63 18.73
CA GLY A 221 -18.77 -36.47 19.06
C GLY A 221 -19.48 -35.15 18.72
N SER A 222 -20.31 -35.14 17.69
CA SER A 222 -21.14 -33.97 17.38
C SER A 222 -22.23 -33.68 18.43
N SER A 223 -22.69 -34.70 19.17
CA SER A 223 -23.69 -34.54 20.24
C SER A 223 -23.05 -34.30 21.62
N PHE A 224 -21.88 -34.88 21.86
CA PHE A 224 -21.14 -34.78 23.12
C PHE A 224 -19.66 -34.39 22.92
N PRO A 225 -19.41 -33.18 22.38
CA PRO A 225 -18.10 -32.85 21.86
C PRO A 225 -16.99 -32.85 22.91
N ASN A 226 -17.21 -32.22 24.07
CA ASN A 226 -16.15 -32.09 25.08
C ASN A 226 -15.69 -33.44 25.62
N THR A 227 -16.60 -34.37 25.90
CA THR A 227 -16.29 -35.69 26.43
C THR A 227 -15.58 -36.57 25.39
N ILE A 228 -16.09 -36.57 24.17
CA ILE A 228 -15.52 -37.39 23.08
C ILE A 228 -14.15 -36.90 22.66
N ILE A 229 -13.98 -35.58 22.46
CA ILE A 229 -12.70 -34.97 22.06
C ILE A 229 -11.61 -35.27 23.09
N SER A 230 -11.90 -35.06 24.38
CA SER A 230 -10.94 -35.35 25.46
C SER A 230 -10.53 -36.82 25.51
N ARG A 231 -11.48 -37.73 25.35
CA ARG A 231 -11.20 -39.19 25.41
C ARG A 231 -10.50 -39.71 24.16
N VAL A 232 -10.90 -39.25 22.97
CA VAL A 232 -10.23 -39.62 21.70
C VAL A 232 -8.76 -39.18 21.73
N LEU A 233 -8.47 -37.96 22.18
CA LEU A 233 -7.11 -37.47 22.34
C LEU A 233 -6.32 -38.28 23.41
N SER A 234 -6.94 -38.56 24.54
CA SER A 234 -6.30 -39.37 25.62
C SER A 234 -5.99 -40.81 25.17
N CYS A 235 -6.91 -41.46 24.44
CA CYS A 235 -6.67 -42.77 23.86
C CYS A 235 -5.58 -42.76 22.79
N GLY A 236 -5.59 -41.73 21.92
CA GLY A 236 -4.54 -41.56 20.91
C GLY A 236 -3.16 -41.36 21.54
N LEU A 237 -3.07 -40.58 22.62
CA LEU A 237 -1.83 -40.36 23.35
C LEU A 237 -1.33 -41.66 24.02
N LYS A 238 -2.22 -42.43 24.67
CA LYS A 238 -1.85 -43.72 25.27
C LYS A 238 -1.30 -44.67 24.21
N ASP A 239 -1.96 -44.78 23.07
CA ASP A 239 -1.51 -45.59 21.95
C ASP A 239 -0.16 -45.15 21.40
N PHE A 240 0.02 -43.84 21.25
CA PHE A 240 1.29 -43.23 20.84
C PHE A 240 2.43 -43.55 21.83
N CYS A 241 2.17 -43.54 23.14
CA CYS A 241 3.15 -43.89 24.16
C CYS A 241 3.60 -45.35 24.04
N VAL A 242 2.69 -46.28 23.71
CA VAL A 242 2.99 -47.71 23.60
C VAL A 242 3.78 -48.06 22.33
N HIS A 243 3.46 -47.39 21.23
CA HIS A 243 3.98 -47.72 19.89
C HIS A 243 4.94 -46.69 19.32
N GLY A 244 5.00 -45.45 19.87
CA GLY A 244 5.75 -44.30 19.34
C GLY A 244 7.22 -44.25 19.75
N ALA A 245 7.74 -45.16 20.52
CA ALA A 245 9.13 -45.17 21.03
C ALA A 245 10.19 -45.66 20.00
N ALA A 246 9.80 -45.93 18.75
CA ALA A 246 10.74 -46.23 17.68
C ALA A 246 11.11 -44.97 16.89
N PRO A 247 12.38 -44.76 16.49
CA PRO A 247 12.78 -43.64 15.68
C PRO A 247 12.03 -43.69 14.35
N VAL A 248 11.12 -42.77 14.18
CA VAL A 248 10.31 -42.64 12.96
C VAL A 248 11.07 -41.72 12.03
N ASP A 249 11.40 -42.19 10.84
CA ASP A 249 11.74 -41.39 9.70
C ASP A 249 10.48 -40.58 9.28
N LEU A 250 10.25 -39.50 9.99
CA LEU A 250 9.00 -38.67 9.93
C LEU A 250 8.82 -37.88 8.64
N LEU A 251 9.79 -37.94 7.74
CA LEU A 251 9.75 -37.11 6.51
C LEU A 251 9.09 -37.81 5.30
N PHE A 252 8.93 -39.13 5.33
CA PHE A 252 8.24 -39.83 4.24
C PHE A 252 7.49 -41.07 4.81
N PRO A 253 6.15 -41.13 4.76
CA PRO A 253 5.42 -42.35 5.06
C PRO A 253 5.72 -43.39 3.98
N THR A 254 6.64 -44.27 4.24
CA THR A 254 6.79 -45.50 3.44
C THR A 254 5.59 -46.39 3.69
N ALA A 255 4.97 -46.89 2.64
CA ALA A 255 3.71 -47.62 2.60
C ALA A 255 3.72 -48.99 3.39
N ALA A 256 4.70 -49.23 4.26
CA ALA A 256 4.90 -50.49 4.95
C ALA A 256 4.64 -50.48 6.48
N ASP A 257 4.32 -49.29 7.06
CA ASP A 257 4.17 -49.24 8.52
C ASP A 257 2.70 -49.37 8.95
N LYS A 258 2.29 -50.55 9.32
CA LYS A 258 0.95 -50.90 9.86
C LYS A 258 0.60 -50.22 11.19
N ARG A 259 1.45 -49.27 11.69
CA ARG A 259 1.32 -48.60 13.00
C ARG A 259 0.63 -47.22 12.95
N VAL A 260 0.35 -46.75 11.75
CA VAL A 260 -0.25 -45.41 11.51
C VAL A 260 -1.80 -45.37 11.64
N PRO A 261 -2.58 -46.47 11.67
CA PRO A 261 -4.04 -46.42 11.56
C PRO A 261 -4.73 -45.62 12.66
N LYS A 262 -4.24 -45.67 13.92
CA LYS A 262 -4.94 -45.04 15.06
C LYS A 262 -4.83 -43.54 15.10
N ILE A 263 -3.65 -42.99 14.82
CA ILE A 263 -3.48 -41.52 14.72
C ILE A 263 -4.28 -40.97 13.53
N ALA A 264 -4.34 -41.73 12.43
CA ALA A 264 -5.16 -41.36 11.28
C ALA A 264 -6.65 -41.31 11.64
N SER A 265 -7.16 -42.28 12.44
CA SER A 265 -8.53 -42.24 12.94
C SER A 265 -8.79 -41.06 13.87
N VAL A 266 -7.87 -40.76 14.80
CA VAL A 266 -7.96 -39.54 15.65
C VAL A 266 -8.04 -38.28 14.81
N VAL A 267 -7.16 -38.17 13.82
CA VAL A 267 -7.15 -37.01 12.90
C VAL A 267 -8.46 -36.91 12.09
N GLY A 268 -8.96 -38.04 11.58
CA GLY A 268 -10.22 -38.09 10.84
C GLY A 268 -11.42 -37.66 11.69
N ILE A 269 -11.54 -38.15 12.90
CA ILE A 269 -12.61 -37.78 13.83
C ILE A 269 -12.53 -36.31 14.23
N LEU A 270 -11.34 -35.83 14.63
CA LEU A 270 -11.13 -34.41 14.99
C LEU A 270 -11.35 -33.50 13.81
N GLY A 271 -10.96 -33.90 12.61
CA GLY A 271 -11.18 -33.12 11.37
C GLY A 271 -12.68 -32.95 11.06
N HIS A 272 -13.48 -34.01 11.27
CA HIS A 272 -14.92 -33.94 11.15
C HIS A 272 -15.54 -32.99 12.20
N LEU A 273 -15.09 -33.08 13.45
CA LEU A 273 -15.60 -32.24 14.54
C LEU A 273 -15.13 -30.80 14.48
N ALA A 274 -14.01 -30.51 13.82
CA ALA A 274 -13.43 -29.16 13.73
C ALA A 274 -14.36 -28.15 13.06
N SER A 275 -15.20 -28.60 12.12
CA SER A 275 -16.16 -27.72 11.40
C SER A 275 -17.21 -27.09 12.31
N ARG A 276 -17.58 -27.76 13.43
CA ARG A 276 -18.65 -27.32 14.36
C ARG A 276 -18.15 -27.06 15.78
N HIS A 277 -17.10 -27.73 16.21
CA HIS A 277 -16.61 -27.75 17.59
C HIS A 277 -15.13 -27.37 17.71
N SER A 278 -14.68 -26.43 16.85
CA SER A 278 -13.30 -25.95 16.83
C SER A 278 -12.86 -25.40 18.19
N GLY A 279 -13.73 -24.70 18.90
CA GLY A 279 -13.45 -24.15 20.23
C GLY A 279 -13.15 -25.20 21.27
N SER A 280 -13.93 -26.32 21.30
CA SER A 280 -13.70 -27.43 22.23
C SER A 280 -12.39 -28.16 21.93
N ILE A 281 -12.07 -28.37 20.65
CA ILE A 281 -10.81 -28.96 20.21
C ILE A 281 -9.62 -28.10 20.64
N LYS A 282 -9.69 -26.79 20.39
CA LYS A 282 -8.66 -25.84 20.82
C LYS A 282 -8.41 -25.91 22.32
N GLN A 283 -9.49 -25.82 23.10
CA GLN A 283 -9.41 -25.82 24.54
C GLN A 283 -8.76 -27.11 25.08
N GLU A 284 -9.12 -28.25 24.51
CA GLU A 284 -8.57 -29.54 24.95
C GLU A 284 -7.11 -29.70 24.54
N LEU A 285 -6.75 -29.37 23.32
CA LEU A 285 -5.35 -29.43 22.87
C LEU A 285 -4.45 -28.47 23.68
N LEU A 286 -4.90 -27.27 23.98
CA LEU A 286 -4.17 -26.33 24.84
C LEU A 286 -4.09 -26.83 26.28
N ARG A 287 -5.15 -27.43 26.83
CA ARG A 287 -5.15 -28.05 28.14
C ARG A 287 -4.09 -29.15 28.22
N MET A 288 -4.08 -30.10 27.27
CA MET A 288 -3.08 -31.17 27.18
C MET A 288 -1.66 -30.63 27.07
N PHE A 289 -1.46 -29.61 26.27
CA PHE A 289 -0.16 -28.92 26.13
C PHE A 289 0.31 -28.36 27.48
N HIS A 290 -0.53 -27.59 28.19
CA HIS A 290 -0.17 -26.97 29.46
C HIS A 290 0.03 -28.04 30.60
N GLU A 291 -0.79 -29.06 30.63
CA GLU A 291 -0.64 -30.17 31.61
C GLU A 291 0.66 -30.96 31.37
N SER A 292 1.11 -31.07 30.11
CA SER A 292 2.37 -31.72 29.78
C SER A 292 3.62 -31.04 30.35
N LEU A 293 3.50 -29.73 30.60
CA LEU A 293 4.58 -28.87 31.10
C LEU A 293 4.66 -28.88 32.66
N GLY A 294 3.79 -29.60 33.34
CA GLY A 294 3.76 -29.69 34.79
C GLY A 294 5.03 -30.30 35.40
N PRO A 295 5.23 -30.20 36.73
CA PRO A 295 6.46 -30.62 37.41
C PRO A 295 6.61 -32.14 37.49
N MET A 296 5.51 -32.90 37.39
CA MET A 296 5.49 -34.37 37.39
C MET A 296 5.71 -34.88 35.96
N ARG A 297 6.87 -35.45 35.68
CA ARG A 297 7.23 -35.89 34.32
C ARG A 297 6.95 -37.39 34.16
N ASP A 298 5.69 -37.73 34.03
CA ASP A 298 5.23 -39.02 33.59
C ASP A 298 5.57 -39.28 32.11
N GLN A 299 5.63 -40.55 31.70
CA GLN A 299 5.94 -40.93 30.32
C GLN A 299 4.92 -40.34 29.31
N GLN A 300 3.65 -40.23 29.71
CA GLN A 300 2.61 -39.60 28.91
C GLN A 300 2.87 -38.11 28.71
N GLN A 301 3.31 -37.38 29.73
CA GLN A 301 3.64 -35.94 29.62
C GLN A 301 4.81 -35.69 28.64
N LYS A 302 5.82 -36.58 28.65
CA LYS A 302 6.95 -36.51 27.72
C LYS A 302 6.52 -36.74 26.26
N ALA A 303 5.56 -37.62 26.04
CA ALA A 303 5.06 -37.99 24.73
C ALA A 303 4.01 -37.01 24.18
N THR A 304 3.43 -36.14 25.03
CA THR A 304 2.34 -35.23 24.61
C THR A 304 2.75 -34.30 23.52
N VAL A 305 3.89 -33.58 23.66
CA VAL A 305 4.34 -32.59 22.63
C VAL A 305 4.66 -33.32 21.32
N PRO A 306 5.43 -34.44 21.28
CA PRO A 306 5.61 -35.18 20.04
C PRO A 306 4.29 -35.68 19.42
N PHE A 307 3.35 -36.14 20.24
CA PHE A 307 2.02 -36.56 19.76
C PHE A 307 1.24 -35.40 19.11
N LEU A 308 1.21 -34.20 19.75
CA LEU A 308 0.55 -33.02 19.21
C LEU A 308 1.20 -32.55 17.91
N LEU A 309 2.51 -32.61 17.82
CA LEU A 309 3.24 -32.31 16.58
C LEU A 309 2.87 -33.28 15.47
N GLN A 310 2.77 -34.58 15.77
CA GLN A 310 2.36 -35.60 14.80
C GLN A 310 0.93 -35.37 14.32
N LEU A 311 -0.01 -35.02 15.20
CA LEU A 311 -1.38 -34.68 14.82
C LEU A 311 -1.39 -33.48 13.88
N ALA A 312 -0.60 -32.45 14.17
CA ALA A 312 -0.51 -31.27 13.35
C ALA A 312 0.09 -31.55 11.95
N VAL A 313 1.10 -32.44 11.86
CA VAL A 313 1.67 -32.86 10.56
C VAL A 313 0.62 -33.57 9.70
N MET A 314 -0.21 -34.41 10.33
CA MET A 314 -1.24 -35.18 9.62
C MET A 314 -2.49 -34.39 9.27
N SER A 315 -2.75 -33.28 9.95
CA SER A 315 -3.96 -32.46 9.73
C SER A 315 -3.66 -30.96 9.71
N PRO A 316 -3.54 -30.37 8.51
CA PRO A 316 -3.42 -28.91 8.36
C PRO A 316 -4.60 -28.13 8.96
N MET A 317 -5.79 -28.73 9.01
CA MET A 317 -6.96 -28.11 9.62
C MET A 317 -6.83 -27.96 11.15
N LEU A 318 -6.28 -28.96 11.83
CA LEU A 318 -6.01 -28.89 13.26
C LEU A 318 -4.93 -27.85 13.56
N LEU A 319 -3.89 -27.80 12.72
CA LEU A 319 -2.83 -26.80 12.82
C LEU A 319 -3.39 -25.38 12.71
N GLY A 320 -4.22 -25.11 11.68
CA GLY A 320 -4.85 -23.80 11.49
C GLY A 320 -5.82 -23.42 12.62
N THR A 321 -6.37 -24.42 13.31
CA THR A 321 -7.32 -24.19 14.40
C THR A 321 -6.64 -23.69 15.68
N ILE A 322 -5.42 -24.12 15.98
CA ILE A 322 -4.76 -23.85 17.26
C ILE A 322 -3.54 -22.91 17.19
N SER A 323 -3.02 -22.66 15.99
CA SER A 323 -1.73 -21.99 15.83
C SER A 323 -1.68 -20.58 16.47
N SER A 324 -2.74 -19.80 16.34
CA SER A 324 -2.78 -18.45 16.90
C SER A 324 -2.86 -18.44 18.42
N GLU A 325 -3.73 -19.25 19.00
CA GLU A 325 -3.90 -19.35 20.46
C GLU A 325 -2.71 -20.02 21.13
N LEU A 326 -2.07 -20.96 20.46
CA LEU A 326 -0.83 -21.55 20.97
C LEU A 326 0.26 -20.47 21.10
N VAL A 327 0.43 -19.62 20.09
CA VAL A 327 1.39 -18.50 20.15
C VAL A 327 1.05 -17.56 21.31
N ASP A 328 -0.24 -17.24 21.52
CA ASP A 328 -0.67 -16.37 22.62
C ASP A 328 -0.44 -17.01 24.00
N SER A 329 -0.45 -18.32 24.07
CA SER A 329 -0.19 -19.07 25.31
C SER A 329 1.29 -19.16 25.67
N LEU A 330 2.22 -18.94 24.71
CA LEU A 330 3.67 -19.03 24.90
C LEU A 330 4.23 -17.83 25.66
N LYS A 331 3.77 -17.64 26.90
CA LYS A 331 4.28 -16.62 27.83
C LYS A 331 5.69 -17.00 28.32
N PRO A 332 6.48 -16.06 28.87
CA PRO A 332 7.83 -16.33 29.38
C PRO A 332 7.91 -17.48 30.36
N SER A 333 6.89 -17.65 31.22
CA SER A 333 6.80 -18.78 32.16
C SER A 333 6.67 -20.13 31.45
N VAL A 334 5.85 -20.18 30.39
CA VAL A 334 5.66 -21.39 29.57
C VAL A 334 6.92 -21.70 28.76
N LEU A 335 7.58 -20.68 28.22
CA LEU A 335 8.85 -20.86 27.51
C LEU A 335 9.96 -21.39 28.44
N SER A 336 10.00 -20.94 29.70
CA SER A 336 10.92 -21.49 30.70
C SER A 336 10.63 -22.95 31.01
N GLN A 337 9.35 -23.33 31.15
CA GLN A 337 8.95 -24.74 31.33
C GLN A 337 9.29 -25.62 30.12
N LEU A 338 9.03 -25.13 28.92
CA LEU A 338 9.43 -25.77 27.65
C LEU A 338 10.95 -25.99 27.59
N HIS A 339 11.72 -24.96 27.94
CA HIS A 339 13.18 -25.09 28.01
C HIS A 339 13.61 -26.20 28.98
N GLN A 340 13.04 -26.23 30.20
CA GLN A 340 13.33 -27.29 31.17
C GLN A 340 12.89 -28.69 30.66
N HIS A 341 11.77 -28.76 29.95
CA HIS A 341 11.25 -30.00 29.39
C HIS A 341 12.18 -30.55 28.31
N PHE A 342 12.74 -29.71 27.45
CA PHE A 342 13.59 -30.13 26.35
C PHE A 342 15.09 -30.21 26.70
N ALA A 343 15.53 -29.59 27.80
CA ALA A 343 16.94 -29.62 28.23
C ALA A 343 17.49 -31.04 28.47
N ALA A 344 16.62 -31.99 28.76
CA ALA A 344 16.99 -33.38 29.02
C ALA A 344 16.96 -34.29 27.77
N LEU A 345 16.54 -33.75 26.60
CA LEU A 345 16.45 -34.53 25.37
C LEU A 345 17.80 -34.65 24.67
N PRO A 346 18.07 -35.79 23.99
CA PRO A 346 19.20 -35.94 23.10
C PRO A 346 19.17 -34.89 21.99
N ARG A 347 20.35 -34.46 21.56
CA ARG A 347 20.48 -33.39 20.54
C ARG A 347 19.81 -33.76 19.21
N GLU A 348 19.86 -35.02 18.81
CA GLU A 348 19.25 -35.50 17.57
C GLU A 348 17.72 -35.40 17.61
N ASP A 349 17.10 -35.75 18.73
CA ASP A 349 15.65 -35.65 18.92
C ASP A 349 15.19 -34.16 18.90
N LEU A 350 16.02 -33.31 19.48
CA LEU A 350 15.75 -31.86 19.46
C LEU A 350 15.83 -31.28 18.03
N GLU A 351 16.82 -31.66 17.25
CA GLU A 351 16.97 -31.24 15.86
C GLU A 351 15.83 -31.76 14.97
N ASN A 352 15.39 -33.01 15.18
CA ASN A 352 14.24 -33.55 14.49
C ASN A 352 12.95 -32.78 14.84
N MET A 353 12.72 -32.44 16.11
CA MET A 353 11.57 -31.63 16.50
C MET A 353 11.60 -30.25 15.92
N VAL A 354 12.76 -29.60 15.91
CA VAL A 354 12.91 -28.27 15.26
C VAL A 354 12.58 -28.35 13.77
N SER A 355 13.04 -29.41 13.08
CA SER A 355 12.70 -29.61 11.66
C SER A 355 11.20 -29.78 11.43
N ILE A 356 10.53 -30.55 12.31
CA ILE A 356 9.07 -30.72 12.24
C ILE A 356 8.35 -29.39 12.49
N VAL A 357 8.75 -28.65 13.52
CA VAL A 357 8.18 -27.32 13.82
C VAL A 357 8.33 -26.37 12.62
N VAL A 358 9.51 -26.31 12.00
CA VAL A 358 9.76 -25.50 10.81
C VAL A 358 8.87 -25.94 9.64
N HIS A 359 8.73 -27.25 9.43
CA HIS A 359 7.82 -27.78 8.41
C HIS A 359 6.37 -27.35 8.66
N LEU A 360 5.91 -27.46 9.90
CA LEU A 360 4.56 -27.06 10.29
C LEU A 360 4.31 -25.58 10.13
N ILE A 361 5.29 -24.75 10.47
CA ILE A 361 5.21 -23.28 10.24
C ILE A 361 5.03 -22.99 8.75
N CYS A 362 5.77 -23.67 7.86
CA CYS A 362 5.61 -23.50 6.42
C CYS A 362 4.21 -23.88 5.91
N GLN A 363 3.54 -24.82 6.57
CA GLN A 363 2.18 -25.25 6.22
C GLN A 363 1.07 -24.42 6.89
N THR A 364 1.43 -23.55 7.84
CA THR A 364 0.46 -22.71 8.55
C THR A 364 0.08 -21.50 7.70
N SER A 365 -1.21 -21.29 7.44
CA SER A 365 -1.74 -20.07 6.84
C SER A 365 -2.31 -19.14 7.92
N ALA A 366 -3.27 -19.59 8.69
CA ALA A 366 -3.90 -18.78 9.73
C ALA A 366 -2.93 -18.45 10.88
N GLY A 367 -2.66 -17.17 11.09
CA GLY A 367 -1.77 -16.67 12.13
C GLY A 367 -0.27 -16.75 11.81
N ALA A 368 0.10 -16.95 10.54
CA ALA A 368 1.50 -16.99 10.11
C ALA A 368 2.29 -15.73 10.49
N TYR A 369 1.69 -14.58 10.33
CA TYR A 369 2.30 -13.30 10.72
C TYR A 369 2.53 -13.18 12.23
N ARG A 370 1.61 -13.68 13.06
CA ARG A 370 1.75 -13.70 14.53
C ARG A 370 2.86 -14.64 14.97
N ILE A 371 2.98 -15.81 14.34
CA ILE A 371 4.08 -16.76 14.58
C ILE A 371 5.42 -16.10 14.25
N LEU A 372 5.51 -15.45 13.11
CA LEU A 372 6.72 -14.73 12.71
C LEU A 372 7.08 -13.63 13.72
N GLN A 373 6.12 -12.82 14.12
CA GLN A 373 6.33 -11.78 15.13
C GLN A 373 6.79 -12.36 16.46
N PHE A 374 6.17 -13.45 16.91
CA PHE A 374 6.56 -14.15 18.14
C PHE A 374 8.02 -14.62 18.06
N LEU A 375 8.40 -15.31 16.98
CA LEU A 375 9.77 -15.82 16.79
C LEU A 375 10.80 -14.67 16.77
N VAL A 376 10.53 -13.64 15.98
CA VAL A 376 11.42 -12.48 15.85
C VAL A 376 11.54 -11.72 17.19
N ASN A 377 10.43 -11.48 17.89
CA ASN A 377 10.44 -10.80 19.19
C ASN A 377 11.19 -11.62 20.25
N THR A 378 10.99 -12.94 20.27
CA THR A 378 11.64 -13.83 21.24
C THR A 378 13.14 -13.97 20.97
N ALA A 379 13.55 -13.97 19.70
CA ALA A 379 14.96 -14.04 19.30
C ALA A 379 15.74 -12.75 19.56
N MET A 380 15.08 -11.62 19.86
CA MET A 380 15.75 -10.35 20.12
C MET A 380 16.59 -10.36 21.40
N PRO A 381 17.79 -9.73 21.42
CA PRO A 381 18.62 -9.64 22.62
C PRO A 381 17.92 -8.94 23.78
N ALA A 382 18.25 -9.33 25.03
CA ALA A 382 17.67 -8.74 26.24
C ALA A 382 17.86 -7.22 26.37
N SER A 383 18.89 -6.65 25.76
CA SER A 383 19.16 -5.21 25.73
C SER A 383 18.07 -4.40 25.01
N VAL A 384 17.25 -5.04 24.21
CA VAL A 384 16.16 -4.41 23.43
C VAL A 384 14.82 -4.51 24.15
N ILE A 385 14.68 -5.42 25.12
CA ILE A 385 13.44 -5.63 25.88
C ILE A 385 13.41 -4.62 27.03
N THR A 386 12.62 -3.58 26.90
CA THR A 386 12.52 -2.47 27.86
C THR A 386 11.67 -2.78 29.11
N THR A 387 11.05 -3.94 29.22
CA THR A 387 10.19 -4.33 30.36
C THR A 387 10.92 -5.28 31.32
N PRO A 388 11.26 -4.84 32.54
CA PRO A 388 11.81 -5.72 33.58
C PRO A 388 10.77 -6.78 33.95
N GLY A 389 11.11 -8.06 33.82
CA GLY A 389 10.22 -9.18 34.15
C GLY A 389 9.88 -10.12 32.99
N LEU A 390 10.24 -9.77 31.76
CA LEU A 390 10.07 -10.58 30.55
C LEU A 390 11.40 -11.20 30.05
N ALA A 391 12.36 -11.44 30.92
CA ALA A 391 13.62 -12.04 30.55
C ALA A 391 13.41 -13.49 30.09
N VAL A 392 13.43 -13.71 28.79
CA VAL A 392 13.45 -15.04 28.19
C VAL A 392 14.88 -15.59 28.32
N HIS A 393 14.98 -16.87 28.68
CA HIS A 393 16.28 -17.55 28.79
C HIS A 393 17.05 -17.52 27.46
N ASP A 394 18.38 -17.32 27.51
CA ASP A 394 19.21 -17.20 26.31
C ASP A 394 19.09 -18.36 25.34
N SER A 395 18.99 -19.58 25.87
CA SER A 395 18.80 -20.78 25.02
C SER A 395 17.47 -20.80 24.26
N VAL A 396 16.41 -20.19 24.80
CA VAL A 396 15.13 -20.03 24.07
C VAL A 396 15.29 -19.02 22.94
N ARG A 397 16.04 -17.95 23.16
CA ARG A 397 16.39 -16.98 22.11
C ARG A 397 17.18 -17.61 20.98
N GLU A 398 18.21 -18.39 21.33
CA GLU A 398 19.02 -19.12 20.36
C GLU A 398 18.19 -20.15 19.57
N ALA A 399 17.26 -20.83 20.23
CA ALA A 399 16.35 -21.76 19.58
C ALA A 399 15.42 -21.05 18.59
N CYS A 400 14.86 -19.91 18.95
CA CYS A 400 14.03 -19.09 18.05
C CYS A 400 14.83 -18.55 16.86
N ASP A 401 16.05 -18.08 17.09
CA ASP A 401 16.96 -17.65 16.01
C ASP A 401 17.24 -18.79 15.04
N ARG A 402 17.55 -19.97 15.55
CA ARG A 402 17.76 -21.18 14.73
C ARG A 402 16.52 -21.58 13.94
N ILE A 403 15.34 -21.51 14.55
CA ILE A 403 14.06 -21.76 13.86
C ILE A 403 13.86 -20.78 12.73
N ILE A 404 14.12 -19.48 12.92
CA ILE A 404 14.00 -18.47 11.88
C ILE A 404 14.97 -18.75 10.72
N GLN A 405 16.23 -19.08 11.00
CA GLN A 405 17.23 -19.38 9.98
C GLN A 405 16.81 -20.62 9.15
N LEU A 406 16.37 -21.70 9.81
CA LEU A 406 15.90 -22.90 9.13
C LEU A 406 14.60 -22.67 8.36
N LEU A 407 13.69 -21.84 8.91
CA LEU A 407 12.47 -21.44 8.24
C LEU A 407 12.77 -20.68 6.92
N LEU A 408 13.64 -19.69 6.96
CA LEU A 408 14.08 -18.96 5.77
C LEU A 408 14.73 -19.89 4.75
N LEU A 409 15.58 -20.81 5.18
CA LEU A 409 16.22 -21.80 4.30
C LEU A 409 15.20 -22.72 3.64
N ASN A 410 14.21 -23.22 4.39
CA ASN A 410 13.15 -24.06 3.86
C ASN A 410 12.22 -23.31 2.91
N LEU A 411 11.84 -22.10 3.27
CA LEU A 411 11.05 -21.24 2.39
C LEU A 411 11.80 -20.95 1.07
N GLN A 412 13.10 -20.68 1.17
CA GLN A 412 13.95 -20.50 -0.01
C GLN A 412 13.93 -21.74 -0.91
N LYS A 413 14.12 -22.94 -0.36
CA LYS A 413 14.04 -24.20 -1.11
C LYS A 413 12.66 -24.39 -1.77
N LEU A 414 11.58 -24.11 -1.05
CA LEU A 414 10.22 -24.22 -1.57
C LEU A 414 9.94 -23.24 -2.71
N VAL A 415 10.41 -22.00 -2.60
CA VAL A 415 10.24 -20.97 -3.63
C VAL A 415 11.04 -21.29 -4.89
N TYR A 416 12.31 -21.70 -4.75
CA TYR A 416 13.15 -22.03 -5.92
C TYR A 416 12.77 -23.35 -6.60
N ASN A 417 12.31 -24.35 -5.86
CA ASN A 417 11.88 -25.62 -6.44
C ASN A 417 10.56 -25.49 -7.24
N ARG A 418 9.79 -24.42 -7.08
CA ARG A 418 8.62 -24.13 -7.94
C ARG A 418 8.99 -24.01 -9.42
N GLY A 419 10.17 -23.48 -9.72
CA GLY A 419 10.64 -23.26 -11.09
C GLY A 419 11.09 -24.56 -11.80
N SER A 420 11.54 -25.57 -11.06
CA SER A 420 12.04 -26.83 -11.65
C SER A 420 10.93 -27.84 -11.97
N ALA A 421 9.74 -27.69 -11.37
CA ALA A 421 8.61 -28.59 -11.59
C ALA A 421 7.71 -28.22 -12.80
N SER A 422 8.04 -27.15 -13.53
CA SER A 422 7.19 -26.60 -14.60
C SER A 422 7.29 -27.31 -15.97
N LEU A 423 7.79 -28.53 -16.02
CA LEU A 423 7.75 -29.38 -17.23
C LEU A 423 6.45 -30.20 -17.36
N GLY A 424 5.46 -29.98 -16.50
CA GLY A 424 4.14 -30.59 -16.58
C GLY A 424 3.06 -29.58 -16.17
N ASP A 425 1.84 -29.72 -16.73
CA ASP A 425 0.65 -28.86 -16.59
C ASP A 425 0.10 -28.69 -15.14
N ALA A 426 0.87 -29.01 -14.10
CA ALA A 426 0.44 -28.84 -12.72
C ALA A 426 0.66 -27.40 -12.24
N PRO A 427 -0.34 -26.75 -11.59
CA PRO A 427 -0.18 -25.43 -11.02
C PRO A 427 0.95 -25.41 -9.98
N PRO A 428 1.73 -24.31 -9.87
CA PRO A 428 2.83 -24.22 -8.94
C PRO A 428 2.34 -24.43 -7.49
N ARG A 429 3.03 -25.27 -6.73
CA ARG A 429 2.66 -25.62 -5.36
C ARG A 429 2.60 -24.38 -4.46
N ALA A 430 1.45 -24.13 -3.85
CA ALA A 430 1.25 -23.02 -2.92
C ALA A 430 2.04 -23.25 -1.61
N VAL A 431 2.56 -22.17 -1.02
CA VAL A 431 3.19 -22.16 0.30
C VAL A 431 2.28 -21.38 1.24
N PRO A 432 1.47 -22.06 2.09
CA PRO A 432 0.42 -21.41 2.89
C PRO A 432 0.94 -20.27 3.77
N PHE A 433 2.13 -20.43 4.35
CA PHE A 433 2.78 -19.39 5.17
C PHE A 433 3.05 -18.09 4.40
N LEU A 434 3.59 -18.19 3.19
CA LEU A 434 3.85 -17.03 2.34
C LEU A 434 2.55 -16.43 1.76
N ASP A 435 1.54 -17.27 1.54
CA ASP A 435 0.24 -16.81 1.05
C ASP A 435 -0.47 -15.89 2.05
N GLU A 436 -0.34 -16.15 3.34
CA GLU A 436 -0.83 -15.24 4.38
C GLU A 436 0.00 -13.96 4.47
N LEU A 437 1.32 -14.08 4.41
CA LEU A 437 2.23 -12.93 4.55
C LEU A 437 2.10 -11.90 3.42
N LYS A 438 1.53 -12.27 2.27
CA LYS A 438 1.22 -11.30 1.19
C LYS A 438 0.36 -10.12 1.67
N GLY A 439 -0.56 -10.36 2.60
CA GLY A 439 -1.41 -9.32 3.18
C GLY A 439 -0.69 -8.39 4.16
N HIS A 440 0.51 -8.76 4.62
CA HIS A 440 1.26 -8.05 5.66
C HIS A 440 2.57 -7.44 5.17
N VAL A 441 2.68 -7.17 3.86
CA VAL A 441 3.91 -6.58 3.27
C VAL A 441 4.24 -5.23 3.88
N GLN A 442 3.24 -4.40 4.16
CA GLN A 442 3.43 -3.10 4.79
C GLN A 442 4.05 -3.23 6.19
N GLU A 443 3.48 -4.09 7.02
CA GLU A 443 3.94 -4.32 8.39
C GLU A 443 5.36 -4.91 8.39
N LEU A 444 5.65 -5.83 7.47
CA LEU A 444 6.99 -6.40 7.29
C LEU A 444 8.01 -5.33 6.88
N CYS A 445 7.62 -4.38 6.02
CA CYS A 445 8.48 -3.25 5.66
C CYS A 445 8.74 -2.34 6.85
N VAL A 446 7.70 -2.00 7.65
CA VAL A 446 7.84 -1.20 8.87
C VAL A 446 8.80 -1.89 9.85
N GLU A 447 8.64 -3.19 10.06
CA GLU A 447 9.50 -3.97 10.94
C GLU A 447 10.96 -4.05 10.43
N THR A 448 11.14 -4.14 9.12
CA THR A 448 12.47 -4.16 8.49
C THR A 448 13.20 -2.82 8.66
N LEU A 449 12.47 -1.71 8.65
CA LEU A 449 13.04 -0.36 8.83
C LEU A 449 13.38 -0.03 10.29
N ARG A 450 12.89 -0.79 11.27
CA ARG A 450 13.27 -0.55 12.68
C ARG A 450 14.75 -0.79 12.91
N LEU A 451 15.44 0.21 13.46
CA LEU A 451 16.89 0.19 13.70
C LEU A 451 17.36 -1.03 14.50
N GLU A 452 16.58 -1.43 15.49
CA GLU A 452 16.86 -2.54 16.39
C GLU A 452 16.88 -3.90 15.68
N ARG A 453 16.13 -4.04 14.60
CA ARG A 453 15.98 -5.29 13.84
C ARG A 453 16.83 -5.37 12.58
N LYS A 454 17.36 -4.29 12.10
CA LYS A 454 18.31 -4.25 10.95
C LYS A 454 19.49 -5.19 11.14
N ARG A 455 19.89 -5.39 12.37
CA ARG A 455 21.04 -6.22 12.75
C ARG A 455 20.94 -7.66 12.28
N PHE A 456 19.75 -8.20 12.16
CA PHE A 456 19.53 -9.62 11.86
C PHE A 456 19.14 -9.93 10.41
N LEU A 457 18.76 -8.98 9.62
CA LEU A 457 18.40 -9.11 8.20
C LEU A 457 17.31 -10.14 7.86
N TRP A 458 16.69 -10.80 8.83
CA TRP A 458 15.70 -11.87 8.59
C TRP A 458 14.49 -11.37 7.82
N GLN A 459 13.97 -10.23 8.24
CA GLN A 459 12.77 -9.66 7.62
C GLN A 459 13.07 -9.16 6.20
N HIS A 460 14.28 -8.63 5.97
CA HIS A 460 14.72 -8.22 4.65
C HIS A 460 14.86 -9.43 3.71
N GLN A 461 15.43 -10.54 4.20
CA GLN A 461 15.48 -11.80 3.44
C GLN A 461 14.10 -12.36 3.15
N LEU A 462 13.18 -12.28 4.13
CA LEU A 462 11.80 -12.71 3.95
C LEU A 462 11.06 -11.86 2.92
N LEU A 463 11.25 -10.54 2.94
CA LEU A 463 10.69 -9.64 1.91
C LEU A 463 11.23 -10.00 0.51
N GLY A 464 12.50 -10.32 0.38
CA GLY A 464 13.09 -10.80 -0.86
C GLY A 464 12.45 -12.10 -1.34
N LEU A 465 12.29 -13.09 -0.46
CA LEU A 465 11.63 -14.35 -0.77
C LEU A 465 10.16 -14.18 -1.16
N LEU A 466 9.43 -13.34 -0.43
CA LEU A 466 8.03 -13.03 -0.72
C LEU A 466 7.87 -12.33 -2.07
N SER A 467 8.81 -11.44 -2.41
CA SER A 467 8.85 -10.74 -3.69
C SER A 467 9.06 -11.69 -4.86
N VAL A 468 9.93 -12.69 -4.69
CA VAL A 468 10.17 -13.74 -5.70
C VAL A 468 9.00 -14.72 -5.76
N TYR A 469 8.36 -15.01 -4.63
CA TYR A 469 7.23 -15.93 -4.55
C TYR A 469 5.99 -15.39 -5.29
N CYS A 470 5.73 -14.10 -5.21
CA CYS A 470 4.57 -13.43 -5.81
C CYS A 470 4.97 -12.18 -6.62
N PRO A 471 5.70 -12.35 -7.74
CA PRO A 471 5.98 -11.25 -8.65
C PRO A 471 4.74 -10.91 -9.48
N PRO A 472 4.51 -9.66 -9.88
CA PRO A 472 5.26 -8.45 -9.48
C PRO A 472 4.66 -7.75 -8.25
N SER A 473 3.48 -8.16 -7.76
CA SER A 473 2.72 -7.39 -6.76
C SER A 473 3.47 -7.19 -5.45
N CYS A 474 3.93 -8.26 -4.81
CA CYS A 474 4.63 -8.15 -3.52
C CYS A 474 5.96 -7.40 -3.64
N ALA A 475 6.68 -7.56 -4.75
CA ALA A 475 7.93 -6.84 -5.00
C ALA A 475 7.70 -5.33 -5.14
N THR A 476 6.70 -4.94 -5.93
CA THR A 476 6.27 -3.55 -6.08
C THR A 476 5.78 -2.96 -4.77
N ASP A 477 5.02 -3.72 -4.00
CA ASP A 477 4.50 -3.31 -2.70
C ASP A 477 5.63 -3.09 -1.70
N ALA A 478 6.57 -4.03 -1.62
CA ALA A 478 7.72 -3.93 -0.74
C ALA A 478 8.57 -2.69 -1.05
N LEU A 479 8.92 -2.47 -2.32
CA LEU A 479 9.66 -1.28 -2.71
C LEU A 479 8.88 0.00 -2.45
N PHE A 480 7.59 0.03 -2.77
CA PHE A 480 6.72 1.18 -2.51
C PHE A 480 6.71 1.56 -1.02
N TYR A 481 6.49 0.59 -0.13
CA TYR A 481 6.47 0.86 1.31
C TYR A 481 7.85 1.24 1.86
N LEU A 482 8.92 0.58 1.42
CA LEU A 482 10.27 0.94 1.84
C LEU A 482 10.64 2.36 1.40
N LEU A 483 10.30 2.75 0.15
CA LEU A 483 10.55 4.11 -0.36
C LEU A 483 9.70 5.16 0.37
N THR A 484 8.48 4.82 0.76
CA THR A 484 7.55 5.76 1.41
C THR A 484 7.86 5.93 2.90
N LEU A 485 8.29 4.86 3.58
CA LEU A 485 8.43 4.84 5.04
C LEU A 485 9.85 5.08 5.54
N ALA A 486 10.87 4.95 4.68
CA ALA A 486 12.25 5.19 5.06
C ALA A 486 12.48 6.63 5.52
N GLN A 487 13.07 6.81 6.71
CA GLN A 487 13.33 8.11 7.31
C GLN A 487 14.82 8.49 7.35
N SER A 488 15.68 7.53 7.10
CA SER A 488 17.13 7.73 7.07
C SER A 488 17.75 7.20 5.78
N GLN A 489 18.96 7.67 5.49
CA GLN A 489 19.73 7.21 4.33
C GLN A 489 20.09 5.72 4.42
N GLU A 490 20.32 5.21 5.63
CA GLU A 490 20.56 3.79 5.87
C GLU A 490 19.32 2.93 5.57
N GLU A 491 18.14 3.43 5.97
CA GLU A 491 16.87 2.76 5.68
C GLU A 491 16.56 2.73 4.20
N LEU A 492 16.86 3.83 3.52
CA LEU A 492 16.72 3.92 2.07
C LEU A 492 17.68 2.97 1.34
N GLY A 493 18.86 2.72 1.94
CA GLY A 493 19.79 1.71 1.48
C GLY A 493 19.21 0.30 1.41
N LEU A 494 18.26 -0.05 2.29
CA LEU A 494 17.59 -1.34 2.24
C LEU A 494 16.70 -1.49 0.99
N ALA A 495 16.02 -0.43 0.59
CA ALA A 495 15.23 -0.43 -0.64
C ALA A 495 16.11 -0.63 -1.89
N THR A 496 17.27 0.04 -1.94
CA THR A 496 18.20 -0.12 -3.06
C THR A 496 18.84 -1.51 -3.10
N GLN A 497 19.12 -2.11 -1.95
CA GLN A 497 19.62 -3.49 -1.86
C GLN A 497 18.57 -4.50 -2.33
N LEU A 498 17.33 -4.34 -1.89
CA LEU A 498 16.24 -5.20 -2.34
C LEU A 498 16.05 -5.09 -3.86
N TYR A 499 16.06 -3.86 -4.37
CA TYR A 499 15.99 -3.64 -5.82
C TYR A 499 17.15 -4.29 -6.58
N ALA A 500 18.38 -4.17 -6.09
CA ALA A 500 19.56 -4.76 -6.74
C ALA A 500 19.44 -6.30 -6.86
N VAL A 501 18.89 -6.95 -5.84
CA VAL A 501 18.65 -8.40 -5.85
C VAL A 501 17.53 -8.77 -6.84
N LEU A 502 16.42 -8.03 -6.85
CA LEU A 502 15.22 -8.37 -7.62
C LEU A 502 15.29 -7.92 -9.08
N SER A 503 16.07 -6.88 -9.40
CA SER A 503 16.16 -6.30 -10.76
C SER A 503 16.68 -7.28 -11.80
N SER A 504 17.53 -8.24 -11.39
CA SER A 504 18.01 -9.31 -12.27
C SER A 504 16.91 -10.27 -12.75
N CYS A 505 15.85 -10.43 -11.96
CA CYS A 505 14.73 -11.33 -12.24
C CYS A 505 13.48 -10.59 -12.76
N MET A 506 13.37 -9.28 -12.52
CA MET A 506 12.19 -8.46 -12.78
C MET A 506 12.58 -7.12 -13.40
N SER A 507 12.70 -7.09 -14.73
CA SER A 507 13.10 -5.88 -15.49
C SER A 507 12.15 -4.69 -15.27
N ASP A 508 10.86 -4.96 -15.11
CA ASP A 508 9.81 -3.94 -15.03
C ASP A 508 9.47 -3.52 -13.60
N LEU A 509 10.25 -3.96 -12.62
CA LEU A 509 9.99 -3.72 -11.21
C LEU A 509 9.97 -2.23 -10.86
N LEU A 510 10.95 -1.47 -11.32
CA LEU A 510 11.07 -0.05 -11.04
C LEU A 510 9.97 0.78 -11.73
N PRO A 511 9.69 0.60 -13.03
CA PRO A 511 8.55 1.23 -13.68
C PRO A 511 7.22 0.94 -12.98
N ALA A 512 6.97 -0.32 -12.59
CA ALA A 512 5.76 -0.72 -11.89
C ALA A 512 5.66 -0.07 -10.50
N THR A 513 6.78 0.04 -9.76
CA THR A 513 6.83 0.70 -8.46
C THR A 513 6.54 2.19 -8.58
N VAL A 514 7.17 2.89 -9.52
CA VAL A 514 6.92 4.31 -9.78
C VAL A 514 5.46 4.55 -10.20
N GLN A 515 4.94 3.71 -11.10
CA GLN A 515 3.53 3.76 -11.50
C GLN A 515 2.59 3.58 -10.29
N LYS A 516 2.92 2.68 -9.37
CA LYS A 516 2.16 2.51 -8.13
C LYS A 516 2.24 3.75 -7.24
N CYS A 517 3.43 4.35 -7.08
CA CYS A 517 3.58 5.60 -6.32
C CYS A 517 2.67 6.70 -6.89
N ILE A 518 2.71 6.90 -8.19
CA ILE A 518 1.87 7.90 -8.89
C ILE A 518 0.38 7.59 -8.68
N CYS A 519 -0.02 6.33 -8.85
CA CYS A 519 -1.41 5.92 -8.64
C CYS A 519 -1.87 6.19 -7.20
N GLN A 520 -1.09 5.85 -6.19
CA GLN A 520 -1.41 6.08 -4.78
C GLN A 520 -1.49 7.57 -4.42
N ILE A 521 -0.64 8.40 -5.01
CA ILE A 521 -0.69 9.86 -4.87
C ILE A 521 -2.03 10.39 -5.39
N HIS A 522 -2.45 9.95 -6.59
CA HIS A 522 -3.67 10.47 -7.22
C HIS A 522 -4.96 9.92 -6.64
N THR A 523 -4.95 8.70 -6.14
CA THR A 523 -6.10 8.09 -5.46
C THR A 523 -6.27 8.57 -4.02
N GLY A 524 -5.32 9.36 -3.51
CA GLY A 524 -5.32 9.81 -2.11
C GLY A 524 -4.98 8.71 -1.09
N GLY A 525 -4.33 7.64 -1.55
CA GLY A 525 -3.90 6.52 -0.71
C GLY A 525 -2.68 6.84 0.17
N LEU A 526 -2.00 7.96 -0.10
CA LEU A 526 -0.87 8.43 0.70
C LEU A 526 -1.25 9.67 1.51
N SER A 527 -0.84 9.72 2.79
CA SER A 527 -0.91 10.96 3.56
C SER A 527 0.08 12.00 3.02
N GLU A 528 -0.19 13.27 3.27
CA GLU A 528 0.69 14.38 2.84
C GLU A 528 2.12 14.22 3.40
N GLN A 529 2.27 13.72 4.63
CA GLN A 529 3.58 13.46 5.23
C GLN A 529 4.34 12.36 4.48
N HIS A 530 3.65 11.28 4.12
CA HIS A 530 4.25 10.19 3.35
C HIS A 530 4.60 10.61 1.91
N MET A 531 3.82 11.51 1.30
CA MET A 531 4.17 12.09 0.00
C MET A 531 5.45 12.92 0.07
N VAL A 532 5.59 13.77 1.09
CA VAL A 532 6.80 14.57 1.32
C VAL A 532 8.01 13.65 1.51
N GLN A 533 7.87 12.61 2.34
CA GLN A 533 8.93 11.66 2.61
C GLN A 533 9.32 10.88 1.34
N LEU A 534 8.33 10.40 0.59
CA LEU A 534 8.55 9.69 -0.68
C LEU A 534 9.33 10.55 -1.68
N PHE A 535 8.93 11.80 -1.88
CA PHE A 535 9.61 12.69 -2.82
C PHE A 535 11.03 13.01 -2.39
N HIS A 536 11.25 13.19 -1.11
CA HIS A 536 12.58 13.38 -0.55
C HIS A 536 13.47 12.14 -0.78
N ASN A 537 12.95 10.96 -0.50
CA ASN A 537 13.65 9.70 -0.70
C ASN A 537 13.98 9.45 -2.18
N LEU A 538 13.02 9.66 -3.07
CA LEU A 538 13.25 9.54 -4.52
C LEU A 538 14.30 10.54 -5.02
N ALA A 539 14.25 11.78 -4.53
CA ALA A 539 15.25 12.80 -4.87
C ALA A 539 16.64 12.41 -4.39
N LEU A 540 16.76 11.87 -3.18
CA LEU A 540 18.03 11.37 -2.64
C LEU A 540 18.59 10.22 -3.49
N ILE A 541 17.78 9.23 -3.85
CA ILE A 541 18.23 8.09 -4.68
C ILE A 541 18.71 8.57 -6.04
N VAL A 542 17.99 9.51 -6.68
CA VAL A 542 18.41 10.06 -7.98
C VAL A 542 19.76 10.78 -7.90
N GLN A 543 20.04 11.42 -6.75
CA GLN A 543 21.30 12.13 -6.51
C GLN A 543 22.47 11.21 -6.11
N TRP A 544 22.19 9.97 -5.70
CA TRP A 544 23.24 9.04 -5.36
C TRP A 544 24.08 8.65 -6.57
N GLU A 545 25.38 8.77 -6.45
CA GLU A 545 26.33 8.27 -7.45
C GLU A 545 26.36 6.74 -7.36
N GLY A 546 25.55 6.11 -8.21
CA GLY A 546 25.51 4.65 -8.33
C GLY A 546 26.57 4.16 -9.29
N GLU A 547 27.51 3.35 -8.80
CA GLU A 547 28.44 2.62 -9.66
C GLU A 547 27.73 1.46 -10.34
N GLY A 548 27.59 1.53 -11.67
CA GLY A 548 27.13 0.44 -12.53
C GLY A 548 25.74 0.64 -13.17
N PRO A 549 25.51 0.01 -14.33
CA PRO A 549 24.27 0.17 -15.12
C PRO A 549 23.02 -0.45 -14.48
N ALA A 550 23.19 -1.29 -13.46
CA ALA A 550 22.12 -1.95 -12.70
C ALA A 550 21.72 -1.23 -11.40
N SER A 551 22.34 -0.05 -11.11
CA SER A 551 22.01 0.68 -9.90
C SER A 551 20.62 1.33 -10.02
N MET A 552 19.87 1.31 -8.92
CA MET A 552 18.54 1.94 -8.85
C MET A 552 18.63 3.44 -9.18
N SER A 553 19.70 4.12 -8.75
CA SER A 553 19.93 5.54 -8.98
C SER A 553 20.01 5.89 -10.48
N ALA A 554 20.70 5.08 -11.27
CA ALA A 554 20.86 5.32 -12.71
C ALA A 554 19.52 5.14 -13.47
N GLN A 555 18.68 4.20 -13.07
CA GLN A 555 17.43 3.87 -13.75
C GLN A 555 16.25 4.71 -13.26
N LEU A 556 16.21 5.07 -11.98
CA LEU A 556 15.10 5.80 -11.36
C LEU A 556 14.85 7.14 -12.03
N GLY A 557 15.92 7.89 -12.30
CA GLY A 557 15.81 9.17 -12.99
C GLY A 557 15.14 9.06 -14.37
N ALA A 558 15.53 8.04 -15.14
CA ALA A 558 14.93 7.77 -16.45
C ALA A 558 13.45 7.38 -16.35
N VAL A 559 13.07 6.56 -15.37
CA VAL A 559 11.67 6.16 -15.16
C VAL A 559 10.84 7.35 -14.68
N LEU A 560 11.32 8.14 -13.71
CA LEU A 560 10.64 9.34 -13.24
C LEU A 560 10.44 10.37 -14.35
N SER A 561 11.36 10.44 -15.31
CA SER A 561 11.26 11.34 -16.45
C SER A 561 10.05 11.06 -17.35
N LEU A 562 9.52 9.85 -17.33
CA LEU A 562 8.29 9.49 -18.05
C LEU A 562 7.04 10.03 -17.36
N HIS A 563 7.11 10.34 -16.08
CA HIS A 563 6.02 10.83 -15.24
C HIS A 563 6.15 12.29 -14.84
N LEU A 564 7.01 13.06 -15.53
CA LEU A 564 7.23 14.48 -15.23
C LEU A 564 5.95 15.30 -15.24
N TYR A 565 5.03 15.00 -16.16
CA TYR A 565 3.76 15.69 -16.23
C TYR A 565 2.92 15.46 -14.95
N ASP A 566 2.87 14.21 -14.51
CA ASP A 566 2.11 13.79 -13.36
C ASP A 566 2.67 14.41 -12.07
N LEU A 567 3.99 14.39 -11.94
CA LEU A 567 4.70 15.04 -10.84
C LEU A 567 4.59 16.56 -10.89
N GLY A 568 4.56 17.15 -12.10
CA GLY A 568 4.41 18.59 -12.31
C GLY A 568 3.08 19.15 -11.78
N GLN A 569 2.01 18.35 -11.75
CA GLN A 569 0.73 18.75 -11.18
C GLN A 569 0.82 19.00 -9.66
N LEU A 570 1.74 18.33 -8.98
CA LEU A 570 1.93 18.44 -7.54
C LEU A 570 2.61 19.73 -7.11
N LEU A 571 3.19 20.48 -8.05
CA LEU A 571 3.71 21.85 -7.81
C LEU A 571 2.60 22.80 -7.34
N LEU A 572 1.36 22.53 -7.70
CA LEU A 572 0.18 23.29 -7.30
C LEU A 572 -0.59 22.65 -6.14
N HIS A 573 0.02 21.70 -5.43
CA HIS A 573 -0.62 21.02 -4.32
C HIS A 573 -0.99 22.00 -3.20
N ARG A 574 -2.13 21.74 -2.53
CA ARG A 574 -2.67 22.59 -1.46
C ARG A 574 -1.68 22.75 -0.29
N ASN A 575 -0.99 21.66 0.07
CA ASN A 575 0.03 21.68 1.11
C ASN A 575 1.35 22.19 0.53
N PRO A 576 1.93 23.28 1.09
CA PRO A 576 3.17 23.88 0.59
C PRO A 576 4.38 22.95 0.73
N GLU A 577 4.40 22.05 1.73
CA GLU A 577 5.50 21.10 1.91
C GLU A 577 5.51 20.03 0.82
N VAL A 578 4.34 19.58 0.38
CA VAL A 578 4.22 18.66 -0.76
C VAL A 578 4.70 19.35 -2.06
N ALA A 579 4.26 20.57 -2.31
CA ALA A 579 4.68 21.33 -3.49
C ALA A 579 6.19 21.62 -3.48
N LYS A 580 6.75 21.94 -2.31
CA LYS A 580 8.20 22.13 -2.11
C LYS A 580 9.00 20.85 -2.41
N SER A 581 8.55 19.72 -1.88
CA SER A 581 9.20 18.42 -2.09
C SER A 581 9.09 17.94 -3.54
N ALA A 582 7.95 18.21 -4.20
CA ALA A 582 7.79 17.97 -5.63
C ALA A 582 8.75 18.84 -6.46
N SER A 583 8.97 20.11 -6.07
CA SER A 583 9.96 20.99 -6.71
C SER A 583 11.38 20.44 -6.59
N LEU A 584 11.74 19.91 -5.39
CA LEU A 584 13.02 19.25 -5.18
C LEU A 584 13.18 18.04 -6.09
N LEU A 585 12.20 17.13 -6.10
CA LEU A 585 12.26 15.92 -6.93
C LEU A 585 12.41 16.27 -8.42
N LEU A 586 11.57 17.16 -8.93
CA LEU A 586 11.61 17.58 -10.33
C LEU A 586 12.92 18.29 -10.70
N SER A 587 13.56 19.00 -9.76
CA SER A 587 14.83 19.71 -10.01
C SER A 587 16.02 18.75 -10.22
N VAL A 588 15.93 17.52 -9.72
CA VAL A 588 16.99 16.51 -9.85
C VAL A 588 16.69 15.46 -10.93
N CYS A 589 15.44 15.36 -11.38
CA CYS A 589 15.06 14.41 -12.43
C CYS A 589 15.66 14.82 -13.78
N PRO A 590 16.26 13.89 -14.54
CA PRO A 590 16.77 14.18 -15.87
C PRO A 590 15.62 14.54 -16.82
N MET A 591 15.82 15.56 -17.65
CA MET A 591 14.84 15.93 -18.66
C MET A 591 14.96 15.02 -19.88
N PRO A 592 13.89 14.33 -20.29
CA PRO A 592 13.92 13.53 -21.50
C PRO A 592 14.03 14.45 -22.74
N ARG A 593 14.77 13.98 -23.74
CA ARG A 593 15.00 14.73 -25.00
C ARG A 593 13.72 15.01 -25.80
N ALA A 594 12.66 14.24 -25.56
CA ALA A 594 11.39 14.32 -26.29
C ALA A 594 10.19 14.44 -25.34
N VAL A 595 10.09 15.57 -24.63
CA VAL A 595 8.86 15.90 -23.88
C VAL A 595 7.87 16.54 -24.84
N ARG A 596 6.59 16.18 -24.74
CA ARG A 596 5.54 16.85 -25.50
C ARG A 596 5.51 18.33 -25.13
N PRO A 597 5.58 19.27 -26.09
CA PRO A 597 5.63 20.72 -25.80
C PRO A 597 4.52 21.20 -24.88
N ALA A 598 3.31 20.65 -25.05
CA ALA A 598 2.16 20.97 -24.23
C ALA A 598 2.37 20.60 -22.74
N HIS A 599 2.92 19.42 -22.48
CA HIS A 599 3.20 18.97 -21.10
C HIS A 599 4.29 19.82 -20.45
N LEU A 600 5.35 20.10 -21.21
CA LEU A 600 6.46 20.96 -20.74
C LEU A 600 5.96 22.36 -20.37
N LEU A 601 5.09 22.94 -21.19
CA LEU A 601 4.53 24.26 -20.92
C LEU A 601 3.65 24.30 -19.65
N VAL A 602 2.89 23.21 -19.38
CA VAL A 602 2.12 23.09 -18.12
C VAL A 602 3.05 23.02 -16.92
N ILE A 603 4.12 22.24 -17.00
CA ILE A 603 5.11 22.12 -15.91
C ILE A 603 5.78 23.48 -15.67
N ILE A 604 6.18 24.18 -16.72
CA ILE A 604 6.80 25.51 -16.64
C ILE A 604 5.87 26.49 -15.94
N ARG A 605 4.60 26.57 -16.36
CA ARG A 605 3.61 27.45 -15.73
C ARG A 605 3.38 27.14 -14.27
N SER A 606 3.26 25.87 -13.94
CA SER A 606 3.10 25.42 -12.56
C SER A 606 4.33 25.75 -11.71
N ALA A 607 5.54 25.55 -12.26
CA ALA A 607 6.79 25.88 -11.58
C ALA A 607 6.96 27.38 -11.35
N VAL A 608 6.64 28.21 -12.35
CA VAL A 608 6.67 29.68 -12.21
C VAL A 608 5.66 30.15 -11.17
N HIS A 609 4.44 29.61 -11.21
CA HIS A 609 3.42 29.95 -10.21
C HIS A 609 3.87 29.55 -8.79
N GLN A 610 4.44 28.37 -8.62
CA GLN A 610 4.99 27.93 -7.34
C GLN A 610 6.12 28.83 -6.86
N PHE A 611 6.98 29.30 -7.76
CA PHE A 611 8.05 30.26 -7.43
C PHE A 611 7.48 31.54 -6.81
N PHE A 612 6.47 32.17 -7.40
CA PHE A 612 5.84 33.38 -6.85
C PHE A 612 5.09 33.11 -5.54
N LEU A 613 4.42 31.96 -5.40
CA LEU A 613 3.80 31.55 -4.13
C LEU A 613 4.83 31.41 -2.99
N VAL A 614 5.99 30.87 -3.30
CA VAL A 614 7.08 30.70 -2.33
C VAL A 614 7.68 32.05 -1.95
N LEU A 615 7.80 33.00 -2.91
CA LEU A 615 8.20 34.37 -2.60
C LEU A 615 7.20 35.06 -1.65
N HIS A 616 5.90 34.92 -1.88
CA HIS A 616 4.87 35.48 -0.99
C HIS A 616 4.94 34.88 0.44
N ARG A 617 5.33 33.62 0.56
CA ARG A 617 5.43 32.90 1.84
C ARG A 617 6.77 33.07 2.55
N GLN A 618 7.73 33.70 1.93
CA GLN A 618 9.09 33.92 2.46
C GLN A 618 9.76 32.60 2.92
N CYS A 619 9.67 31.54 2.11
CA CYS A 619 10.23 30.22 2.42
C CYS A 619 11.59 30.03 1.70
N PRO A 620 12.75 30.16 2.36
CA PRO A 620 14.05 30.16 1.68
C PRO A 620 14.39 28.80 1.05
N THR A 621 14.04 27.68 1.69
CA THR A 621 14.30 26.34 1.13
C THR A 621 13.41 26.07 -0.09
N GLY A 622 12.14 26.45 -0.03
CA GLY A 622 11.22 26.34 -1.18
C GLY A 622 11.66 27.21 -2.35
N LEU A 623 12.19 28.41 -2.09
CA LEU A 623 12.72 29.32 -3.09
C LEU A 623 13.94 28.72 -3.80
N SER A 624 14.85 28.10 -3.05
CA SER A 624 16.01 27.40 -3.60
C SER A 624 15.59 26.29 -4.56
N TYR A 625 14.65 25.42 -4.15
CA TYR A 625 14.18 24.30 -4.97
C TYR A 625 13.41 24.77 -6.21
N SER A 626 12.54 25.75 -6.07
CA SER A 626 11.80 26.32 -7.20
C SER A 626 12.73 27.00 -8.21
N SER A 627 13.73 27.74 -7.74
CA SER A 627 14.73 28.38 -8.59
C SER A 627 15.60 27.35 -9.30
N GLN A 628 16.00 26.27 -8.61
CA GLN A 628 16.76 25.18 -9.21
C GLN A 628 15.94 24.44 -10.27
N LEU A 629 14.65 24.18 -9.99
CA LEU A 629 13.75 23.56 -10.94
C LEU A 629 13.59 24.39 -12.22
N LEU A 630 13.31 25.68 -12.10
CA LEU A 630 13.16 26.59 -13.25
C LEU A 630 14.44 26.69 -14.07
N PHE A 631 15.59 26.76 -13.38
CA PHE A 631 16.90 26.74 -14.06
C PHE A 631 17.12 25.42 -14.82
N HIS A 632 16.79 24.29 -14.19
CA HIS A 632 16.89 22.96 -14.81
C HIS A 632 15.98 22.84 -16.04
N LEU A 633 14.73 23.29 -15.93
CA LEU A 633 13.77 23.33 -17.06
C LEU A 633 14.26 24.24 -18.20
N SER A 634 14.92 25.35 -17.89
CA SER A 634 15.45 26.28 -18.92
C SER A 634 16.54 25.64 -19.77
N GLY A 635 17.26 24.66 -19.23
CA GLY A 635 18.27 23.87 -19.94
C GLY A 635 17.71 22.84 -20.92
N ALA A 636 16.44 22.50 -20.83
CA ALA A 636 15.82 21.45 -21.65
C ALA A 636 15.78 21.80 -23.15
N SER A 637 15.47 23.06 -23.49
CA SER A 637 15.48 23.53 -24.87
C SER A 637 15.45 25.08 -24.93
N SER A 638 15.83 25.64 -26.08
CA SER A 638 15.72 27.07 -26.31
C SER A 638 14.27 27.59 -26.20
N ALA A 639 13.30 26.79 -26.63
CA ALA A 639 11.89 27.12 -26.49
C ALA A 639 11.43 27.10 -25.02
N ALA A 640 11.90 26.13 -24.21
CA ALA A 640 11.62 26.10 -22.78
C ALA A 640 12.20 27.32 -22.05
N MET A 641 13.45 27.66 -22.35
CA MET A 641 14.10 28.87 -21.83
C MET A 641 13.28 30.14 -22.13
N LYS A 642 12.89 30.33 -23.40
CA LYS A 642 12.08 31.50 -23.80
C LYS A 642 10.73 31.53 -23.07
N ALA A 643 10.06 30.40 -22.97
CA ALA A 643 8.79 30.27 -22.24
C ALA A 643 8.93 30.58 -20.74
N ILE A 644 10.00 30.11 -20.09
CA ILE A 644 10.27 30.43 -18.68
C ILE A 644 10.53 31.92 -18.48
N LEU A 645 11.40 32.51 -19.29
CA LEU A 645 11.70 33.92 -19.20
C LEU A 645 10.44 34.78 -19.41
N GLN A 646 9.63 34.43 -20.41
CA GLN A 646 8.35 35.07 -20.66
C GLN A 646 7.43 34.99 -19.43
N GLN A 647 7.20 33.78 -18.91
CA GLN A 647 6.30 33.56 -17.79
C GLN A 647 6.80 34.21 -16.48
N LEU A 648 8.11 34.24 -16.26
CA LEU A 648 8.70 34.90 -15.10
C LEU A 648 8.51 36.43 -15.17
N VAL A 649 8.76 37.03 -16.31
CA VAL A 649 8.60 38.48 -16.48
C VAL A 649 7.13 38.88 -16.41
N GLU A 650 6.25 38.17 -17.13
CA GLU A 650 4.79 38.40 -17.06
C GLU A 650 4.28 38.23 -15.61
N GLY A 651 4.75 37.22 -14.91
CA GLY A 651 4.38 36.96 -13.52
C GLY A 651 4.86 38.06 -12.57
N ALA A 652 6.09 38.54 -12.74
CA ALA A 652 6.65 39.61 -11.93
C ALA A 652 5.94 40.97 -12.16
N LEU A 653 5.53 41.27 -13.40
CA LEU A 653 4.80 42.48 -13.77
C LEU A 653 3.29 42.38 -13.53
N HIS A 654 2.79 41.21 -13.12
CA HIS A 654 1.39 41.00 -12.80
C HIS A 654 0.99 41.83 -11.56
N PRO A 655 -0.17 42.54 -11.56
CA PRO A 655 -0.59 43.39 -10.45
C PRO A 655 -0.63 42.69 -9.08
N GLY A 656 -1.00 41.42 -9.07
CA GLY A 656 -1.02 40.59 -7.83
C GLY A 656 0.35 40.29 -7.20
N ASN A 657 1.44 40.54 -7.95
CA ASN A 657 2.82 40.33 -7.49
C ASN A 657 3.60 41.67 -7.38
N ALA A 658 2.98 42.80 -7.73
CA ALA A 658 3.65 44.11 -7.74
C ALA A 658 4.29 44.44 -6.39
N GLU A 659 3.59 44.18 -5.29
CA GLU A 659 4.08 44.45 -3.92
C GLU A 659 5.35 43.64 -3.58
N LEU A 660 5.55 42.48 -4.17
CA LEU A 660 6.76 41.65 -3.93
C LEU A 660 8.04 42.38 -4.37
N PHE A 661 7.92 43.29 -5.33
CA PHE A 661 9.03 43.98 -5.97
C PHE A 661 8.99 45.50 -5.75
N GLY A 662 8.19 45.96 -4.78
CA GLY A 662 8.08 47.38 -4.42
C GLY A 662 7.21 48.21 -5.36
N GLY A 663 6.41 47.58 -6.20
CA GLY A 663 5.40 48.24 -7.04
C GLY A 663 4.18 48.66 -6.22
N LEU A 664 3.48 49.71 -6.69
CA LEU A 664 2.22 50.15 -6.11
C LEU A 664 1.11 49.16 -6.53
N ALA A 665 0.42 48.58 -5.55
CA ALA A 665 -0.80 47.81 -5.82
C ALA A 665 -1.87 48.78 -6.33
N GLU A 666 -2.45 48.53 -7.50
CA GLU A 666 -3.68 49.24 -7.90
C GLU A 666 -4.75 48.99 -6.85
N PRO A 667 -5.42 50.02 -6.30
CA PRO A 667 -6.56 49.79 -5.43
C PRO A 667 -7.59 48.92 -6.18
N PRO A 668 -8.28 47.96 -5.50
CA PRO A 668 -9.31 47.19 -6.13
C PRO A 668 -10.31 48.18 -6.79
N ALA A 669 -10.43 48.10 -8.10
CA ALA A 669 -11.39 48.92 -8.84
C ALA A 669 -12.76 48.65 -8.26
N GLY A 670 -13.38 49.69 -7.70
CA GLY A 670 -14.76 49.63 -7.21
C GLY A 670 -15.67 49.15 -8.34
N ASP A 671 -16.73 48.47 -7.93
CA ASP A 671 -17.78 47.86 -8.74
C ASP A 671 -18.19 48.66 -10.01
N ASP A 672 -17.44 48.56 -11.05
CA ASP A 672 -17.86 48.85 -12.42
C ASP A 672 -17.73 47.57 -13.25
N ALA A 673 -18.75 46.74 -13.12
CA ALA A 673 -19.00 45.61 -13.98
C ALA A 673 -19.32 46.08 -15.40
N GLY A 674 -18.32 46.37 -16.22
CA GLY A 674 -18.62 46.86 -17.58
C GLY A 674 -17.55 46.81 -18.64
N LEU A 675 -16.31 46.50 -18.32
CA LEU A 675 -15.29 46.32 -19.37
C LEU A 675 -14.25 45.30 -18.90
N GLU A 676 -14.62 44.05 -18.99
CA GLU A 676 -13.74 42.88 -18.92
C GLU A 676 -12.80 42.82 -20.14
N GLY A 677 -11.83 43.65 -20.17
CA GLY A 677 -10.56 43.29 -20.79
C GLY A 677 -9.90 42.33 -19.81
N ALA A 678 -10.18 41.03 -19.96
CA ALA A 678 -9.75 40.01 -19.06
C ALA A 678 -8.24 40.05 -18.82
N ARG A 679 -7.81 40.64 -17.72
CA ARG A 679 -6.48 40.40 -17.12
C ARG A 679 -6.49 38.95 -16.60
N VAL A 680 -6.12 38.04 -17.46
CA VAL A 680 -6.12 36.60 -17.18
C VAL A 680 -4.99 36.31 -16.19
N SER A 681 -5.32 35.91 -14.97
CA SER A 681 -4.29 35.51 -14.00
C SER A 681 -3.52 34.31 -14.53
N LEU A 682 -2.25 34.13 -14.09
CA LEU A 682 -1.46 32.93 -14.40
C LEU A 682 -2.22 31.63 -14.06
N LEU A 683 -3.08 31.70 -13.04
CA LEU A 683 -3.98 30.66 -12.64
C LEU A 683 -5.06 30.34 -13.68
N ASP A 684 -5.68 31.38 -14.23
CA ASP A 684 -6.70 31.21 -15.26
C ASP A 684 -6.06 30.70 -16.56
N ILE A 685 -4.85 31.15 -16.86
CA ILE A 685 -4.06 30.62 -17.98
C ILE A 685 -3.78 29.11 -17.78
N ASN A 686 -3.29 28.71 -16.61
CA ASN A 686 -3.04 27.31 -16.32
C ASN A 686 -4.33 26.47 -16.36
N ARG A 687 -5.43 27.00 -15.80
CA ARG A 687 -6.74 26.32 -15.84
C ARG A 687 -7.25 26.17 -17.27
N ARG A 688 -7.19 27.20 -18.10
CA ARG A 688 -7.61 27.13 -19.51
C ARG A 688 -6.72 26.22 -20.33
N PHE A 689 -5.43 26.24 -20.07
CA PHE A 689 -4.48 25.35 -20.75
C PHE A 689 -4.67 23.88 -20.40
N THR A 690 -4.87 23.55 -19.13
CA THR A 690 -5.16 22.17 -18.67
C THR A 690 -6.51 21.68 -19.14
N ALA A 691 -7.50 22.53 -19.27
CA ALA A 691 -8.79 22.17 -19.87
C ALA A 691 -8.71 21.92 -21.39
N ALA A 692 -7.80 22.60 -22.08
CA ALA A 692 -7.58 22.44 -23.53
C ALA A 692 -6.76 21.19 -23.87
N VAL A 693 -5.92 20.71 -22.95
CA VAL A 693 -5.22 19.43 -23.09
C VAL A 693 -6.20 18.35 -22.64
N ASN A 694 -7.00 17.83 -23.55
CA ASN A 694 -8.03 16.79 -23.35
C ASN A 694 -7.51 15.64 -22.47
N PHE A 695 -7.75 15.74 -21.17
CA PHE A 695 -7.67 14.63 -20.25
C PHE A 695 -8.99 13.87 -20.29
N SER A 696 -9.12 13.01 -21.28
CA SER A 696 -10.24 12.10 -21.36
C SER A 696 -10.24 11.18 -20.13
N GLY A 697 -11.15 11.47 -19.17
CA GLY A 697 -11.68 10.47 -18.25
C GLY A 697 -10.78 9.84 -17.22
N SER A 698 -9.55 10.32 -17.00
CA SER A 698 -8.68 9.78 -15.98
C SER A 698 -8.87 10.48 -14.62
N VAL A 699 -8.52 9.78 -13.56
CA VAL A 699 -8.45 10.27 -12.16
C VAL A 699 -7.73 11.61 -12.03
N TRP A 700 -6.88 11.96 -12.97
CA TRP A 700 -6.16 13.21 -13.16
C TRP A 700 -7.05 14.45 -13.23
N SER A 701 -8.18 14.39 -13.93
CA SER A 701 -9.06 15.54 -14.06
C SER A 701 -9.68 15.94 -12.72
N VAL A 702 -9.96 14.96 -11.85
CA VAL A 702 -10.53 15.19 -10.52
C VAL A 702 -9.46 15.75 -9.58
N PHE A 703 -8.26 15.19 -9.60
CA PHE A 703 -7.13 15.69 -8.82
C PHE A 703 -6.76 17.11 -9.25
N HIS A 704 -6.65 17.33 -10.53
CA HIS A 704 -6.31 18.63 -11.11
C HIS A 704 -7.35 19.69 -10.76
N ALA A 705 -8.62 19.39 -10.93
CA ALA A 705 -9.70 20.27 -10.51
C ALA A 705 -9.69 20.53 -8.98
N GLY A 706 -9.36 19.51 -8.17
CA GLY A 706 -9.25 19.63 -6.72
C GLY A 706 -8.09 20.51 -6.28
N VAL A 707 -6.92 20.36 -6.92
CA VAL A 707 -5.71 21.13 -6.60
C VAL A 707 -5.82 22.56 -7.10
N ILE A 708 -6.18 22.76 -8.35
CA ILE A 708 -6.27 24.10 -8.94
C ILE A 708 -7.48 24.86 -8.40
N GLY A 709 -8.62 24.21 -8.21
CA GLY A 709 -9.84 24.88 -7.77
C GLY A 709 -9.88 25.23 -6.27
N ARG A 710 -9.21 24.46 -5.42
CA ARG A 710 -9.26 24.64 -3.95
C ARG A 710 -8.01 25.30 -3.36
N GLY A 711 -6.85 25.17 -4.02
CA GLY A 711 -5.56 25.64 -3.51
C GLY A 711 -5.32 27.13 -3.65
N LEU A 712 -6.13 27.81 -4.44
CA LEU A 712 -5.84 29.13 -4.94
C LEU A 712 -6.89 30.17 -4.48
N LYS A 713 -7.32 30.07 -3.22
CA LYS A 713 -7.79 31.30 -2.58
C LYS A 713 -6.64 32.29 -2.63
N PRO A 714 -6.91 33.56 -3.07
CA PRO A 714 -5.88 34.56 -2.96
C PRO A 714 -5.34 34.54 -1.54
N PRO A 715 -4.01 34.63 -1.34
CA PRO A 715 -3.46 34.78 -0.01
C PRO A 715 -4.27 35.83 0.73
N GLN A 716 -4.50 35.63 2.02
CA GLN A 716 -5.10 36.62 2.92
C GLN A 716 -4.50 37.96 2.62
N PRO A 717 -5.22 39.09 2.83
CA PRO A 717 -4.79 40.44 2.44
C PRO A 717 -3.31 40.58 2.74
N ALA A 718 -2.56 40.89 1.69
CA ALA A 718 -1.13 40.84 1.64
C ALA A 718 -0.55 41.59 2.84
N ARG A 719 0.18 40.92 3.70
CA ARG A 719 1.06 41.55 4.68
C ARG A 719 1.96 42.47 3.85
N ARG A 720 1.96 43.79 4.13
CA ARG A 720 2.88 44.73 3.51
C ARG A 720 4.30 44.17 3.67
N GLN A 721 4.97 44.01 2.55
CA GLN A 721 6.35 43.55 2.50
C GLN A 721 7.26 44.58 3.17
N GLU A 722 8.16 44.12 4.01
CA GLU A 722 9.19 45.01 4.57
C GLU A 722 10.21 45.38 3.48
N PRO A 723 10.82 46.55 3.54
CA PRO A 723 11.79 46.98 2.51
C PRO A 723 12.95 46.00 2.28
N GLU A 724 13.39 45.32 3.31
CA GLU A 724 14.44 44.27 3.23
C GLU A 724 13.97 43.03 2.47
N GLU A 725 12.71 42.62 2.67
CA GLU A 725 12.06 41.51 1.96
C GLU A 725 11.95 41.83 0.46
N ILE A 726 11.57 43.08 0.11
CA ILE A 726 11.50 43.52 -1.28
C ILE A 726 12.86 43.44 -1.97
N VAL A 727 13.92 43.92 -1.32
CA VAL A 727 15.28 43.83 -1.85
C VAL A 727 15.70 42.39 -2.06
N HIS A 728 15.39 41.53 -1.10
CA HIS A 728 15.69 40.08 -1.17
C HIS A 728 14.91 39.42 -2.33
N ASN A 729 13.63 39.73 -2.48
CA ASN A 729 12.80 39.17 -3.55
C ASN A 729 13.32 39.61 -4.94
N VAL A 730 13.66 40.88 -5.09
CA VAL A 730 14.24 41.41 -6.32
C VAL A 730 15.56 40.73 -6.66
N GLN A 731 16.45 40.57 -5.67
CA GLN A 731 17.74 39.89 -5.86
C GLN A 731 17.59 38.43 -6.28
N ASN A 732 16.69 37.67 -5.62
CA ASN A 732 16.42 36.29 -5.96
C ASN A 732 15.82 36.15 -7.36
N PHE A 733 14.87 37.02 -7.70
CA PHE A 733 14.22 36.98 -8.99
C PHE A 733 15.21 37.31 -10.12
N LEU A 734 16.00 38.35 -9.98
CA LEU A 734 17.02 38.74 -10.97
C LEU A 734 18.14 37.73 -11.09
N SER A 735 18.55 37.14 -9.96
CA SER A 735 19.53 36.05 -9.95
C SER A 735 19.03 34.81 -10.73
N LEU A 736 17.77 34.44 -10.56
CA LEU A 736 17.15 33.38 -11.32
C LEU A 736 17.08 33.71 -12.81
N LEU A 737 16.56 34.87 -13.16
CA LEU A 737 16.50 35.35 -14.57
C LEU A 737 17.89 35.32 -15.22
N LEU A 738 18.88 35.88 -14.55
CA LEU A 738 20.25 35.93 -15.04
C LEU A 738 20.83 34.54 -15.25
N ARG A 739 20.59 33.61 -14.32
CA ARG A 739 21.01 32.22 -14.48
C ARG A 739 20.36 31.57 -15.70
N CYS A 740 19.04 31.76 -15.90
CA CYS A 740 18.32 31.23 -17.05
C CYS A 740 18.83 31.87 -18.37
N CYS A 741 19.18 33.18 -18.34
CA CYS A 741 19.69 33.88 -19.52
C CYS A 741 21.12 33.48 -19.90
N ARG A 742 21.94 33.03 -18.97
CA ARG A 742 23.31 32.61 -19.25
C ARG A 742 23.42 31.19 -19.83
N GLY A 743 22.40 30.37 -19.69
CA GLY A 743 22.31 29.02 -20.22
C GLY A 743 23.28 28.02 -19.50
N GLY A 744 22.73 26.95 -18.99
CA GLY A 744 23.53 25.92 -18.30
C GLY A 744 24.42 25.13 -19.25
N ARG A 745 25.64 25.54 -19.47
CA ARG A 745 26.72 24.61 -19.76
C ARG A 745 27.36 24.25 -18.43
N HIS A 746 27.26 23.01 -18.03
CA HIS A 746 28.07 22.40 -16.98
C HIS A 746 29.54 22.40 -17.46
N SER A 747 30.21 23.48 -17.29
CA SER A 747 31.67 23.49 -17.29
C SER A 747 32.11 23.82 -15.87
N ALA A 748 33.05 22.97 -15.40
CA ALA A 748 33.70 23.02 -14.11
C ALA A 748 34.02 24.45 -13.63
N PRO A 749 34.14 24.69 -12.32
CA PRO A 749 34.50 26.00 -11.78
C PRO A 749 35.94 26.35 -12.16
N GLU A 750 36.12 26.99 -13.31
CA GLU A 750 37.40 27.70 -13.56
C GLU A 750 37.37 29.04 -12.85
N PRO A 751 38.37 29.33 -12.01
CA PRO A 751 38.45 30.56 -11.22
C PRO A 751 39.01 31.73 -12.00
N ARG A 752 38.49 32.03 -13.17
CA ARG A 752 38.77 33.30 -13.87
C ARG A 752 37.50 33.80 -14.53
N ALA A 753 36.75 34.53 -13.75
CA ALA A 753 35.51 35.20 -14.15
C ALA A 753 35.76 36.31 -15.14
N HIS A 754 35.74 36.02 -16.44
CA HIS A 754 35.08 36.89 -17.37
C HIS A 754 33.61 36.61 -17.21
N MET A 755 32.80 37.67 -16.83
CA MET A 755 31.35 37.59 -16.69
C MET A 755 30.80 36.87 -17.92
N ALA A 756 30.24 35.65 -17.73
CA ALA A 756 29.65 34.94 -18.85
C ALA A 756 28.56 35.80 -19.45
N ALA A 757 28.71 36.14 -20.71
CA ALA A 757 27.80 37.04 -21.41
C ALA A 757 26.37 36.50 -21.40
N VAL A 758 25.40 37.37 -21.21
CA VAL A 758 23.97 37.04 -21.32
C VAL A 758 23.69 36.55 -22.74
N ASN A 759 22.97 35.44 -22.89
CA ASN A 759 22.56 34.96 -24.21
C ASN A 759 21.67 35.99 -24.93
N PRO A 760 22.03 36.48 -26.11
CA PRO A 760 21.25 37.50 -26.83
C PRO A 760 19.82 37.09 -27.15
N GLU A 761 19.58 35.80 -27.42
CA GLU A 761 18.23 35.28 -27.67
C GLU A 761 17.37 35.29 -26.40
N ALA A 762 17.99 35.03 -25.26
CA ALA A 762 17.30 35.12 -23.96
C ALA A 762 16.99 36.56 -23.61
N ALA A 763 17.97 37.44 -23.76
CA ALA A 763 17.76 38.90 -23.54
C ALA A 763 16.68 39.48 -24.48
N LYS A 764 16.67 39.06 -25.75
CA LYS A 764 15.63 39.40 -26.71
C LYS A 764 14.24 38.92 -26.25
N ALA A 765 14.12 37.70 -25.74
CA ALA A 765 12.85 37.17 -25.22
C ALA A 765 12.33 38.07 -24.06
N VAL A 766 13.22 38.46 -23.13
CA VAL A 766 12.87 39.40 -22.04
C VAL A 766 12.46 40.75 -22.59
N ALA A 767 13.20 41.30 -23.56
CA ALA A 767 12.90 42.59 -24.18
C ALA A 767 11.50 42.66 -24.82
N VAL A 768 11.15 41.60 -25.59
CA VAL A 768 9.84 41.49 -26.23
C VAL A 768 8.71 41.49 -25.19
N VAL A 769 8.82 40.65 -24.17
CA VAL A 769 7.81 40.57 -23.10
C VAL A 769 7.72 41.89 -22.32
N LEU A 770 8.86 42.55 -22.06
CA LEU A 770 8.89 43.84 -21.38
C LEU A 770 8.12 44.90 -22.16
N VAL A 771 8.34 44.98 -23.48
CA VAL A 771 7.61 45.91 -24.35
C VAL A 771 6.12 45.58 -24.40
N GLU A 772 5.76 44.32 -24.61
CA GLU A 772 4.36 43.89 -24.65
C GLU A 772 3.62 44.14 -23.32
N SER A 773 4.32 44.00 -22.18
CA SER A 773 3.74 44.25 -20.85
C SER A 773 3.53 45.76 -20.57
N VAL A 774 4.42 46.64 -21.06
CA VAL A 774 4.35 48.10 -20.83
C VAL A 774 3.55 48.79 -21.92
N CYS A 775 3.68 48.36 -23.18
CA CYS A 775 3.04 48.92 -24.36
C CYS A 775 2.35 47.82 -25.19
N PRO A 776 1.18 47.29 -24.77
CA PRO A 776 0.52 46.19 -25.46
C PRO A 776 0.02 46.50 -26.88
N ASP A 777 -0.05 47.79 -27.23
CA ASP A 777 -0.46 48.30 -28.54
C ASP A 777 0.68 48.35 -29.59
N VAL A 778 1.92 48.10 -29.15
CA VAL A 778 3.10 48.09 -30.04
C VAL A 778 3.42 46.69 -30.53
N THR A 779 3.54 46.53 -31.85
CA THR A 779 3.96 45.28 -32.49
C THR A 779 5.48 45.20 -32.62
N ASN A 780 6.03 43.95 -32.63
CA ASN A 780 7.46 43.68 -32.80
C ASN A 780 8.13 44.23 -34.07
N SER A 781 7.38 44.83 -35.00
CA SER A 781 7.90 45.37 -36.23
C SER A 781 8.51 46.78 -36.09
N GLU A 782 8.32 47.45 -34.94
CA GLU A 782 8.82 48.80 -34.68
C GLU A 782 10.20 48.77 -33.98
N LEU A 783 11.22 48.26 -34.67
CA LEU A 783 12.58 48.13 -34.11
C LEU A 783 13.39 49.43 -34.23
N GLY A 784 13.01 50.32 -35.15
CA GLY A 784 13.71 51.60 -35.38
C GLY A 784 13.37 52.63 -34.31
N TRP A 785 14.22 53.67 -34.18
CA TRP A 785 13.88 54.85 -33.40
C TRP A 785 12.67 55.50 -34.02
N PRO A 786 11.54 55.65 -33.30
CA PRO A 786 10.30 56.17 -33.90
C PRO A 786 10.44 57.59 -34.41
N PRO A 787 9.81 57.96 -35.55
CA PRO A 787 9.86 59.30 -36.08
C PRO A 787 9.22 60.31 -35.12
N GLU A 788 9.61 61.63 -35.23
CA GLU A 788 9.13 62.73 -34.39
C GLU A 788 7.67 63.12 -34.67
N GLU A 789 6.76 62.24 -34.74
CA GLU A 789 5.34 62.50 -34.82
C GLU A 789 4.79 62.76 -33.42
N HIS A 790 4.67 64.02 -33.01
CA HIS A 790 4.00 64.39 -31.78
C HIS A 790 2.48 64.36 -31.94
N THR A 791 2.00 63.14 -32.21
CA THR A 791 0.56 62.90 -32.17
C THR A 791 0.11 62.76 -30.73
N ARG A 792 -1.13 63.06 -30.44
CA ARG A 792 -1.71 62.94 -29.10
C ARG A 792 -1.50 61.49 -28.53
N SER A 793 -1.65 60.50 -29.38
CA SER A 793 -1.48 59.04 -28.99
C SER A 793 -0.03 58.71 -28.61
N THR A 794 0.98 59.33 -29.28
CA THR A 794 2.39 59.11 -28.94
C THR A 794 2.74 59.76 -27.61
N VAL A 795 2.25 60.91 -27.30
CA VAL A 795 2.47 61.60 -26.02
C VAL A 795 1.78 60.91 -24.89
N GLU A 796 0.55 60.45 -25.08
CA GLU A 796 -0.17 59.64 -24.08
C GLU A 796 0.58 58.29 -23.76
N ARG A 797 1.09 57.63 -24.79
CA ARG A 797 1.94 56.42 -24.65
C ARG A 797 3.22 56.74 -23.86
N ASP A 798 3.94 57.76 -24.21
CA ASP A 798 5.18 58.15 -23.54
C ASP A 798 4.93 58.46 -22.04
N ILE A 799 3.83 59.14 -21.72
CA ILE A 799 3.41 59.39 -20.34
C ILE A 799 3.07 58.10 -19.61
N GLN A 800 2.38 57.14 -20.26
CA GLN A 800 2.06 55.86 -19.66
C GLN A 800 3.32 55.03 -19.38
N ILE A 801 4.27 54.99 -20.32
CA ILE A 801 5.57 54.34 -20.12
C ILE A 801 6.25 54.92 -18.89
N CYS A 802 6.34 56.26 -18.79
CA CYS A 802 6.96 56.91 -17.64
C CYS A 802 6.27 56.56 -16.31
N ARG A 803 4.93 56.49 -16.29
CA ARG A 803 4.16 56.06 -15.10
C ARG A 803 4.47 54.63 -14.72
N HIS A 804 4.47 53.67 -15.67
CA HIS A 804 4.80 52.30 -15.41
C HIS A 804 6.19 52.13 -14.78
N PHE A 805 7.19 52.86 -15.29
CA PHE A 805 8.54 52.83 -14.75
C PHE A 805 8.65 53.50 -13.37
N ARG A 806 7.80 54.49 -13.07
CA ARG A 806 7.74 55.10 -11.75
C ARG A 806 7.03 54.22 -10.74
N ASP A 807 5.95 53.57 -11.13
CA ASP A 807 5.10 52.76 -10.26
C ASP A 807 5.68 51.36 -10.03
N ASN A 808 6.59 50.90 -10.89
CA ASN A 808 7.26 49.61 -10.78
C ASN A 808 8.78 49.71 -10.95
N PRO A 809 9.54 49.80 -9.85
CA PRO A 809 11.01 49.94 -9.88
C PRO A 809 11.73 48.77 -10.57
N LEU A 810 11.13 47.57 -10.62
CA LEU A 810 11.70 46.37 -11.24
C LEU A 810 11.96 46.57 -12.75
N LEU A 811 11.18 47.45 -13.41
CA LEU A 811 11.29 47.68 -14.85
C LEU A 811 12.68 48.22 -15.29
N PHE A 812 13.30 49.10 -14.49
CA PHE A 812 14.67 49.52 -14.76
C PHE A 812 15.69 48.38 -14.64
N GLN A 813 15.51 47.49 -13.69
CA GLN A 813 16.41 46.35 -13.49
C GLN A 813 16.24 45.32 -14.60
N LEU A 814 15.01 45.10 -15.09
CA LEU A 814 14.76 44.28 -16.27
C LEU A 814 15.36 44.90 -17.54
N LEU A 815 15.26 46.23 -17.70
CA LEU A 815 15.87 46.95 -18.82
C LEU A 815 17.40 46.81 -18.79
N GLN A 816 18.01 46.89 -17.60
CA GLN A 816 19.45 46.68 -17.41
C GLN A 816 19.85 45.25 -17.74
N LEU A 817 19.06 44.24 -17.35
CA LEU A 817 19.30 42.85 -17.74
C LEU A 817 19.25 42.66 -19.27
N VAL A 818 18.31 43.30 -19.95
CA VAL A 818 18.27 43.30 -21.42
C VAL A 818 19.50 43.97 -22.01
N ALA A 819 19.95 45.09 -21.42
CA ALA A 819 21.15 45.82 -21.87
C ALA A 819 22.42 44.97 -21.78
N ALA A 820 22.51 44.08 -20.78
CA ALA A 820 23.65 43.16 -20.62
C ALA A 820 23.77 42.13 -21.76
N GLY A 821 22.76 41.99 -22.62
CA GLY A 821 22.73 41.08 -23.77
C GLY A 821 22.62 41.75 -25.14
N PRO A 822 23.60 42.57 -25.58
CA PRO A 822 23.49 43.24 -26.88
C PRO A 822 23.31 42.22 -28.02
N PRO A 823 22.49 42.51 -29.05
CA PRO A 823 21.75 43.73 -29.40
C PRO A 823 20.28 43.77 -28.87
N ALA A 824 19.95 43.06 -27.83
CA ALA A 824 18.58 42.89 -27.36
C ALA A 824 17.88 44.21 -26.99
N LEU A 825 18.64 45.23 -26.52
CA LEU A 825 18.09 46.51 -26.11
C LEU A 825 17.46 47.28 -27.29
N CYS A 826 17.87 46.99 -28.55
CA CYS A 826 17.25 47.57 -29.74
C CYS A 826 15.73 47.26 -29.80
N TYR A 827 15.30 46.14 -29.30
CA TYR A 827 13.87 45.76 -29.29
C TYR A 827 13.05 46.58 -28.28
N CYS A 828 13.71 47.30 -27.36
CA CYS A 828 13.07 48.21 -26.40
C CYS A 828 13.04 49.68 -26.87
N SER A 829 13.29 49.99 -28.15
CA SER A 829 13.40 51.37 -28.68
C SER A 829 12.21 52.23 -28.32
N VAL A 830 11.00 51.68 -28.32
CA VAL A 830 9.78 52.44 -27.93
C VAL A 830 9.82 52.87 -26.46
N LEU A 831 10.28 51.98 -25.56
CA LEU A 831 10.39 52.29 -24.14
C LEU A 831 11.49 53.35 -23.88
N LEU A 832 12.65 53.18 -24.53
CA LEU A 832 13.78 54.11 -24.42
C LEU A 832 13.38 55.50 -24.89
N ARG A 833 12.71 55.59 -26.04
CA ARG A 833 12.21 56.86 -26.58
C ARG A 833 11.19 57.52 -25.65
N GLY A 834 10.18 56.76 -25.20
CA GLY A 834 9.12 57.28 -24.33
C GLY A 834 9.68 57.84 -23.01
N LEU A 835 10.62 57.07 -22.40
CA LEU A 835 11.32 57.54 -21.19
C LEU A 835 12.16 58.78 -21.46
N LEU A 836 12.94 58.78 -22.54
CA LEU A 836 13.81 59.90 -22.86
C LEU A 836 12.99 61.18 -23.15
N ALA A 837 11.91 61.08 -23.93
CA ALA A 837 11.00 62.21 -24.24
C ALA A 837 10.36 62.81 -22.97
N THR A 838 9.86 61.96 -22.07
CA THR A 838 9.21 62.41 -20.82
C THR A 838 10.19 63.01 -19.82
N LEU A 839 11.41 62.48 -19.71
CA LEU A 839 12.46 63.02 -18.86
C LEU A 839 12.98 64.37 -19.39
N MET A 840 13.17 64.49 -20.70
CA MET A 840 13.55 65.73 -21.32
C MET A 840 12.49 66.83 -21.06
N ALA A 841 11.22 66.52 -21.25
CA ALA A 841 10.12 67.48 -20.99
C ALA A 841 10.06 67.91 -19.51
N HIS A 842 10.32 66.97 -18.57
CA HIS A 842 10.41 67.31 -17.15
C HIS A 842 11.54 68.30 -16.84
N TRP A 843 12.75 67.97 -17.34
CA TRP A 843 13.92 68.81 -17.08
C TRP A 843 13.79 70.21 -17.77
N GLU A 844 13.15 70.31 -18.93
CA GLU A 844 12.85 71.58 -19.57
C GLU A 844 11.85 72.38 -18.76
N ALA A 845 10.80 71.80 -18.28
CA ALA A 845 9.83 72.43 -17.39
C ALA A 845 10.47 72.96 -16.07
N SER A 846 11.53 72.24 -15.62
CA SER A 846 12.27 72.64 -14.42
C SER A 846 13.48 73.52 -14.66
N ARG A 847 13.65 74.08 -15.88
CA ARG A 847 14.84 74.89 -16.32
C ARG A 847 15.20 76.08 -15.48
N HIS A 848 14.25 76.63 -14.77
CA HIS A 848 14.45 77.77 -13.90
C HIS A 848 14.89 77.44 -12.48
N ASN A 849 15.02 76.16 -12.14
CA ASN A 849 15.51 75.70 -10.86
C ASN A 849 17.05 75.61 -10.89
N ASP A 850 17.69 75.96 -9.79
CA ASP A 850 19.16 75.91 -9.68
C ASP A 850 19.69 74.49 -9.38
N THR A 851 18.83 73.65 -8.91
CA THR A 851 19.17 72.27 -8.52
C THR A 851 18.12 71.27 -9.00
N THR A 852 18.56 70.02 -9.24
CA THR A 852 17.67 68.91 -9.55
C THR A 852 16.82 68.59 -8.34
N SER A 853 15.54 68.95 -8.37
CA SER A 853 14.61 68.80 -7.23
C SER A 853 13.86 67.45 -7.15
N SER A 854 13.88 66.65 -8.23
CA SER A 854 13.18 65.37 -8.28
C SER A 854 14.15 64.19 -8.24
N PRO A 855 14.28 63.51 -7.10
CA PRO A 855 15.17 62.34 -6.99
C PRO A 855 14.84 61.23 -7.98
N TRP A 856 13.53 60.98 -8.23
CA TRP A 856 13.11 59.95 -9.17
C TRP A 856 13.53 60.22 -10.61
N HIS A 857 13.29 61.47 -11.11
CA HIS A 857 13.65 61.83 -12.47
C HIS A 857 15.17 61.82 -12.69
N LEU A 858 15.93 62.22 -11.66
CA LEU A 858 17.37 62.12 -11.68
C LEU A 858 17.85 60.68 -11.78
N HIS A 859 17.32 59.83 -10.90
CA HIS A 859 17.64 58.40 -10.92
C HIS A 859 17.25 57.74 -12.24
N ALA A 860 16.05 58.00 -12.75
CA ALA A 860 15.55 57.50 -14.02
C ALA A 860 16.41 57.94 -15.21
N SER A 861 16.86 59.20 -15.21
CA SER A 861 17.76 59.73 -16.26
C SER A 861 19.12 59.06 -16.24
N CYS A 862 19.71 58.88 -15.07
CA CYS A 862 20.95 58.14 -14.90
C CYS A 862 20.80 56.68 -15.34
N ALA A 863 19.76 55.97 -14.86
CA ALA A 863 19.52 54.56 -15.18
C ALA A 863 19.27 54.35 -16.69
N LEU A 864 18.53 55.24 -17.32
CA LEU A 864 18.25 55.15 -18.76
C LEU A 864 19.55 55.28 -19.59
N VAL A 865 20.35 56.33 -19.34
CA VAL A 865 21.62 56.52 -20.08
C VAL A 865 22.59 55.41 -19.80
N ALA A 866 22.70 54.94 -18.55
CA ALA A 866 23.53 53.82 -18.19
C ALA A 866 23.12 52.53 -18.92
N CYS A 867 21.82 52.22 -19.00
CA CYS A 867 21.31 51.06 -19.77
C CYS A 867 21.64 51.17 -21.26
N MET A 868 21.49 52.37 -21.87
CA MET A 868 21.82 52.59 -23.26
C MET A 868 23.32 52.44 -23.54
N ALA A 869 24.16 52.84 -22.61
CA ALA A 869 25.61 52.65 -22.67
C ALA A 869 25.97 51.17 -22.58
N GLU A 870 25.46 50.46 -21.60
CA GLU A 870 25.70 49.02 -21.38
C GLU A 870 25.21 48.19 -22.57
N GLY A 871 24.05 48.52 -23.13
CA GLY A 871 23.51 47.91 -24.35
C GLY A 871 24.23 48.29 -25.64
N SER A 872 25.32 49.07 -25.57
CA SER A 872 26.11 49.52 -26.71
C SER A 872 25.29 50.31 -27.73
N LEU A 873 24.31 51.09 -27.28
CA LEU A 873 23.53 52.00 -28.12
C LEU A 873 24.19 53.37 -28.24
N LEU A 874 24.96 53.79 -27.24
CA LEU A 874 25.65 55.06 -27.17
C LEU A 874 27.17 54.88 -27.24
N PRO A 875 27.89 55.79 -27.91
CA PRO A 875 29.36 55.78 -27.81
C PRO A 875 29.78 56.11 -26.37
N PRO A 876 30.95 55.59 -25.92
CA PRO A 876 31.36 55.70 -24.52
C PRO A 876 31.31 57.14 -23.94
N VAL A 877 31.62 58.12 -24.75
CA VAL A 877 31.63 59.50 -24.31
C VAL A 877 30.20 60.03 -23.96
N LEU A 878 29.20 59.66 -24.75
CA LEU A 878 27.81 60.02 -24.44
C LEU A 878 27.23 59.08 -23.36
N GLY A 879 27.65 57.83 -23.34
CA GLY A 879 27.20 56.85 -22.36
C GLY A 879 27.62 57.15 -20.92
N ASN A 880 28.80 57.75 -20.72
CA ASN A 880 29.32 58.04 -19.38
C ASN A 880 28.80 59.34 -18.77
N MET A 881 28.10 60.19 -19.53
CA MET A 881 27.64 61.48 -19.02
C MET A 881 26.62 61.43 -17.89
N HIS A 882 25.94 60.27 -17.67
CA HIS A 882 25.02 60.12 -16.56
C HIS A 882 25.71 60.25 -15.19
N GLU A 883 27.03 60.02 -15.12
CA GLU A 883 27.81 60.07 -13.86
C GLU A 883 27.83 61.50 -13.27
N ILE A 884 27.64 62.49 -14.10
CA ILE A 884 27.67 63.93 -13.67
C ILE A 884 26.30 64.53 -13.46
N PHE A 885 25.19 63.86 -13.83
CA PHE A 885 23.84 64.46 -13.78
C PHE A 885 23.47 64.98 -12.40
N HIS A 886 23.89 64.36 -11.32
CA HIS A 886 23.63 64.82 -9.95
C HIS A 886 24.30 66.16 -9.56
N GLN A 887 25.26 66.67 -10.35
CA GLN A 887 26.01 67.88 -10.11
C GLN A 887 25.57 69.03 -11.05
N LEU A 888 24.68 68.75 -11.97
CA LEU A 888 24.24 69.71 -13.01
C LEU A 888 22.91 70.38 -12.65
N ALA A 889 22.68 71.48 -13.23
CA ALA A 889 21.37 72.13 -13.20
C ALA A 889 20.36 71.43 -14.12
N PRO A 890 19.04 71.50 -13.87
CA PRO A 890 18.02 70.85 -14.67
C PRO A 890 18.09 71.10 -16.16
N PHE A 891 18.38 72.31 -16.52
CA PHE A 891 18.53 72.72 -17.94
C PHE A 891 19.75 72.12 -18.62
N GLU A 892 20.85 71.93 -17.88
CA GLU A 892 22.06 71.27 -18.37
C GLU A 892 21.83 69.75 -18.57
N VAL A 893 21.09 69.10 -17.66
CA VAL A 893 20.66 67.72 -17.85
C VAL A 893 19.77 67.57 -19.07
N HIS A 894 18.84 68.48 -19.26
CA HIS A 894 18.00 68.60 -20.49
C HIS A 894 18.86 68.62 -21.76
N LEU A 895 19.85 69.57 -21.86
CA LEU A 895 20.73 69.70 -23.02
C LEU A 895 21.50 68.37 -23.31
N LEU A 896 21.98 67.67 -22.28
CA LEU A 896 22.70 66.46 -22.45
C LEU A 896 21.75 65.28 -22.90
N LEU A 897 20.56 65.21 -22.37
CA LEU A 897 19.56 64.23 -22.83
C LEU A 897 19.08 64.55 -24.25
N LEU A 898 19.01 65.82 -24.63
CA LEU A 898 18.73 66.23 -26.00
C LEU A 898 19.82 65.78 -26.98
N SER A 899 21.09 65.79 -26.55
CA SER A 899 22.20 65.29 -27.33
C SER A 899 22.08 63.76 -27.53
N VAL A 900 21.63 63.03 -26.53
CA VAL A 900 21.30 61.59 -26.67
C VAL A 900 20.15 61.41 -27.64
N TRP A 901 19.09 62.18 -27.54
CA TRP A 901 17.93 62.10 -28.43
C TRP A 901 18.34 62.29 -29.89
N ASP A 902 19.08 63.35 -30.18
CA ASP A 902 19.54 63.66 -31.51
C ASP A 902 20.48 62.57 -32.05
N TYR A 903 21.39 62.07 -31.23
CA TYR A 903 22.26 60.97 -31.62
C TYR A 903 21.45 59.70 -31.98
N MET A 904 20.46 59.35 -31.17
CA MET A 904 19.62 58.13 -31.40
C MET A 904 18.76 58.31 -32.66
N ARG A 905 18.26 59.48 -32.92
CA ARG A 905 17.51 59.81 -34.14
C ARG A 905 18.38 59.63 -35.40
N ASP A 906 19.60 60.23 -35.37
CA ASP A 906 20.52 60.18 -36.50
C ASP A 906 21.15 58.80 -36.72
N ASN A 907 21.32 57.99 -35.62
CA ASN A 907 21.98 56.72 -35.60
C ASN A 907 21.07 55.62 -35.07
N SER A 908 19.87 55.51 -35.58
CA SER A 908 18.84 54.58 -35.14
C SER A 908 19.42 53.19 -34.69
N PRO A 909 19.07 52.72 -33.49
CA PRO A 909 19.61 51.46 -32.95
C PRO A 909 18.95 50.26 -33.64
N LEU A 910 19.65 49.66 -34.58
CA LEU A 910 19.19 48.49 -35.30
C LEU A 910 20.08 47.26 -34.97
N PRO A 911 19.52 46.07 -34.78
CA PRO A 911 20.28 44.85 -34.49
C PRO A 911 21.37 44.53 -35.53
N GLN A 912 21.15 44.94 -36.79
CA GLN A 912 22.07 44.71 -37.92
C GLN A 912 23.38 45.51 -37.82
N LYS A 913 23.44 46.52 -36.98
CA LYS A 913 24.65 47.30 -36.69
C LYS A 913 25.62 46.58 -35.74
N PHE A 914 25.21 45.46 -35.15
CA PHE A 914 26.03 44.68 -34.24
C PHE A 914 26.69 43.52 -34.99
N THR A 915 27.97 43.28 -34.70
CA THR A 915 28.74 42.21 -35.27
C THR A 915 29.11 41.23 -34.15
N PHE A 916 28.91 39.91 -34.36
CA PHE A 916 29.28 38.90 -33.42
C PHE A 916 30.80 38.63 -33.51
N GLN A 917 31.51 38.75 -32.40
CA GLN A 917 32.91 38.38 -32.28
C GLN A 917 33.03 36.94 -31.73
N ALA A 918 33.33 36.02 -32.62
CA ALA A 918 33.43 34.58 -32.28
C ALA A 918 34.48 34.29 -31.21
N ASP A 919 35.62 35.01 -31.26
CA ASP A 919 36.75 34.83 -30.34
C ASP A 919 36.42 35.21 -28.88
N LYS A 920 35.48 36.14 -28.72
CA LYS A 920 35.08 36.69 -27.41
C LYS A 920 33.67 36.29 -26.98
N GLY A 921 32.88 35.72 -27.88
CA GLY A 921 31.54 35.23 -27.58
C GLY A 921 30.46 36.29 -27.32
N PHE A 922 30.69 37.52 -27.72
CA PHE A 922 29.73 38.60 -27.53
C PHE A 922 29.53 39.44 -28.80
N PHE A 923 28.45 40.20 -28.85
CA PHE A 923 28.15 41.16 -29.92
C PHE A 923 28.84 42.50 -29.64
N PHE A 924 29.37 43.09 -30.69
CA PHE A 924 30.09 44.37 -30.66
C PHE A 924 29.46 45.32 -31.67
N ARG A 925 29.37 46.60 -31.30
CA ARG A 925 28.98 47.69 -32.22
C ARG A 925 30.16 48.61 -32.46
N ASP A 926 30.46 48.88 -33.74
CA ASP A 926 31.47 49.82 -34.17
C ASP A 926 30.84 51.20 -34.38
N PHE A 927 31.10 52.12 -33.46
CA PHE A 927 30.60 53.52 -33.50
C PHE A 927 31.33 54.39 -34.54
N SER A 928 32.44 53.96 -35.12
CA SER A 928 33.17 54.77 -36.15
C SER A 928 32.37 55.00 -37.44
N ARG A 929 31.35 54.18 -37.67
CA ARG A 929 30.47 54.26 -38.85
C ARG A 929 29.25 55.14 -38.63
N ASP A 930 29.07 55.65 -37.44
CA ASP A 930 27.94 56.51 -37.12
C ASP A 930 28.20 57.93 -37.61
N CYS A 931 27.11 58.74 -37.73
CA CYS A 931 27.25 60.15 -38.08
C CYS A 931 28.15 60.88 -37.10
N ASP A 932 28.81 61.94 -37.55
CA ASP A 932 29.80 62.65 -36.76
C ASP A 932 29.30 62.97 -35.34
N ALA A 933 29.90 62.33 -34.35
CA ALA A 933 29.58 62.52 -32.95
C ALA A 933 30.10 63.91 -32.44
N GLY A 934 30.97 64.64 -33.18
CA GLY A 934 31.57 65.86 -32.77
C GLY A 934 30.55 66.99 -32.44
N LYS A 935 29.43 67.00 -33.13
CA LYS A 935 28.34 67.98 -32.86
C LYS A 935 27.67 67.72 -31.49
N TYR A 936 27.56 66.50 -31.01
CA TYR A 936 26.97 66.16 -29.72
C TYR A 936 27.98 66.41 -28.59
N LEU A 937 29.24 66.06 -28.84
CA LEU A 937 30.33 66.35 -27.94
C LEU A 937 30.57 67.78 -27.63
N TYR A 938 30.29 68.67 -28.56
CA TYR A 938 30.37 70.13 -28.34
C TYR A 938 29.46 70.60 -27.19
N VAL A 939 28.24 70.05 -27.11
CA VAL A 939 27.31 70.37 -26.02
C VAL A 939 27.86 69.87 -24.70
N LEU A 940 28.36 68.65 -24.69
CA LEU A 940 28.96 68.04 -23.47
C LEU A 940 30.18 68.88 -23.02
N HIS A 941 31.09 69.26 -23.94
CA HIS A 941 32.24 70.05 -23.60
C HIS A 941 31.84 71.43 -23.07
N SER A 942 30.82 72.11 -23.64
CA SER A 942 30.29 73.35 -23.12
C SER A 942 29.76 73.26 -21.71
N VAL A 943 28.98 72.21 -21.40
CA VAL A 943 28.47 71.96 -20.05
C VAL A 943 29.59 71.66 -19.08
N LEU A 944 30.54 70.78 -19.45
CA LEU A 944 31.71 70.43 -18.62
C LEU A 944 32.58 71.68 -18.31
N HIS A 945 32.86 72.53 -19.35
CA HIS A 945 33.66 73.71 -19.18
C HIS A 945 33.00 74.72 -18.23
N LYS A 946 31.70 74.92 -18.32
CA LYS A 946 30.93 75.75 -17.43
C LYS A 946 30.93 75.30 -15.97
N ASN A 947 30.96 73.97 -15.74
CA ASN A 947 30.90 73.33 -14.40
C ASN A 947 32.24 72.82 -13.93
N ILE A 948 33.36 73.21 -14.51
CA ILE A 948 34.68 72.66 -14.29
C ILE A 948 35.09 72.71 -12.80
N ASP A 949 34.75 73.69 -12.08
CA ASP A 949 35.00 73.90 -10.67
C ASP A 949 34.22 72.90 -9.76
N ARG A 950 33.01 72.53 -10.24
CA ARG A 950 32.16 71.57 -9.56
C ARG A 950 32.54 70.09 -9.85
N LEU A 951 32.98 69.79 -11.06
CA LEU A 951 33.21 68.47 -11.59
C LEU A 951 34.65 67.95 -11.31
N GLY A 952 35.56 68.85 -11.04
CA GLY A 952 36.95 68.48 -10.71
C GLY A 952 37.65 67.59 -11.75
N LEU A 953 38.27 66.50 -11.30
CA LEU A 953 38.98 65.60 -12.17
C LEU A 953 38.08 64.70 -13.08
N LEU A 954 36.78 64.74 -12.91
CA LEU A 954 35.83 63.94 -13.75
C LEU A 954 35.87 64.40 -15.21
N SER A 955 36.22 65.65 -15.46
CA SER A 955 36.28 66.15 -16.83
C SER A 955 37.23 65.44 -17.75
N GLY A 956 38.26 64.76 -17.21
CA GLY A 956 39.25 63.98 -17.97
C GLY A 956 38.66 62.66 -18.60
N ARG A 957 37.57 62.17 -18.10
CA ARG A 957 36.87 60.98 -18.66
C ARG A 957 36.17 61.25 -19.98
N PHE A 958 35.84 62.47 -20.26
CA PHE A 958 35.10 62.95 -21.47
C PHE A 958 35.98 63.52 -22.58
N GLN A 959 37.33 63.44 -22.38
CA GLN A 959 38.28 63.77 -23.42
C GLN A 959 38.43 62.60 -24.38
N THR A 960 38.24 62.79 -25.67
CA THR A 960 38.36 61.74 -26.70
C THR A 960 39.80 61.33 -26.92
#